data_eab3870b02b2023472cdb85b572410ec
#
_entry.id   eab3870b02b2023472cdb85b572410ec
#
_cell.length_a   1.000
_cell.length_b   1.000
_cell.length_c   1.000
_cell.angle_alpha   90.00
_cell.angle_beta   90.00
_cell.angle_gamma   90.00
#
_symmetry.space_group_name_H-M   'P 1'
#
loop_
_entity.id
_entity.type
_entity.pdbx_description
1 polymer ?
#
loop_
_entity_poly.entity_id
_entity_poly.type
_entity_poly.pdbx_seq_one_letter_code
_entity_poly.pdbx_strand_id
1 'polypeptide(L)'
;MIKQLCLLLVLLLSPSCMMAQIEDKPYMTWDEFVQTYYEGENGEEDASLLEEQRERLQVLMQHPMQINRLSRSDLLQLPFIDETQADSILSYREKRHGFLSLGELMLVNGMDYFTRSYLSLFVRCDSAMLQSEAYVQRMREQDRLIAKLVRGTHEVETRLNIPLYSCAGYKDVDNPTATNYYTGNALHHVVRYRYHYKREVLYGLTFEKDAGEPVAVRGFYPYDYISGYVLLRPRGKKWRVVMGDYDLQGGYGLLYGRQVYGNKAQALSKVSGNVTIFRAHTSTQESDFFRGLAASYCSKGWQMTAFVSYRKLDGRTQTGTDTVRTILTTGLHRTLSEINSRRTLGCLTSGAQVVYSKKQWGIGLDGYVAHFNSVVWPKVQIYNRHYFRGRTAGNVAANYYVSQRRWNCQGDIAFDANGHIATQQSLSWNVGTKLNIGAQYRQFSPRFVSLYGKAIQQNTRVANEQGLLATVRYLPQKKLELSGYLDVFRFPCPTFNSRFDNAKGIEGMLQSLAQIGAGWQLMARYQIRSKQQTYNYKSLVLKEYVMRHKIRLSSLFKATRGDVAVQLDAAYTAKQRGTSSKGIMASCRGSYKANKRVTAKAFMGIFFTDDTDSQLYVYEPQLLYASSFNGYAYHGMRGVLLCSWQVLKSVALSVRASSIHYFNKSSISSRLDLISSSWKNDLALQLRWIL
;
A
#
# COMPACT_ATOMS: atom_id res chain seq x y z
N MET A 1 17.21 11.15 -33.23
CA MET A 1 16.38 10.34 -32.35
C MET A 1 15.49 11.18 -31.43
N ILE A 2 16.01 12.06 -30.58
CA ILE A 2 15.19 12.90 -29.66
C ILE A 2 14.22 13.83 -30.42
N LYS A 3 14.65 14.49 -31.55
CA LYS A 3 13.78 15.31 -32.38
C LYS A 3 12.64 14.51 -33.04
N GLN A 4 12.88 13.29 -33.46
CA GLN A 4 11.85 12.40 -34.03
C GLN A 4 10.86 11.90 -32.98
N LEU A 5 11.33 11.65 -31.77
CA LEU A 5 10.49 11.28 -30.62
C LEU A 5 9.57 12.44 -30.19
N CYS A 6 10.11 13.67 -30.17
CA CYS A 6 9.32 14.89 -29.91
C CYS A 6 8.28 15.15 -30.99
N LEU A 7 8.59 14.88 -32.28
CA LEU A 7 7.64 15.03 -33.37
C LEU A 7 6.51 13.99 -33.32
N LEU A 8 6.83 12.75 -32.97
CA LEU A 8 5.83 11.68 -32.76
C LEU A 8 4.90 12.03 -31.58
N LEU A 9 5.44 12.66 -30.55
CA LEU A 9 4.70 13.09 -29.36
C LEU A 9 3.76 14.27 -29.66
N VAL A 10 4.20 15.24 -30.48
CA VAL A 10 3.36 16.36 -30.93
C VAL A 10 2.20 15.85 -31.80
N LEU A 11 2.43 14.86 -32.65
CA LEU A 11 1.39 14.19 -33.43
C LEU A 11 0.40 13.38 -32.61
N LEU A 12 0.85 12.74 -31.52
CA LEU A 12 -0.02 12.02 -30.57
C LEU A 12 -0.81 12.95 -29.62
N LEU A 13 -0.33 14.17 -29.42
CA LEU A 13 -1.01 15.20 -28.63
C LEU A 13 -2.00 16.05 -29.46
N SER A 14 -2.05 15.89 -30.78
CA SER A 14 -3.00 16.63 -31.62
C SER A 14 -4.42 16.05 -31.49
N PRO A 15 -5.43 16.86 -31.15
CA PRO A 15 -6.79 16.38 -30.86
C PRO A 15 -7.61 15.93 -32.09
N SER A 16 -7.00 15.91 -33.26
CA SER A 16 -7.74 15.78 -34.53
C SER A 16 -8.14 14.36 -34.94
N CYS A 17 -7.83 13.31 -34.18
CA CYS A 17 -8.07 11.93 -34.63
C CYS A 17 -9.18 11.14 -33.96
N MET A 18 -9.89 11.67 -32.93
CA MET A 18 -10.96 10.90 -32.28
C MET A 18 -12.14 11.79 -31.84
N MET A 19 -12.99 12.14 -32.80
CA MET A 19 -14.36 12.60 -32.51
C MET A 19 -15.24 11.37 -32.21
N ALA A 20 -14.98 10.70 -31.07
CA ALA A 20 -15.92 9.76 -30.48
C ALA A 20 -16.89 10.55 -29.59
N GLN A 21 -18.19 10.35 -29.73
CA GLN A 21 -19.19 10.92 -28.85
C GLN A 21 -18.86 10.57 -27.39
N ILE A 22 -18.55 11.58 -26.59
CA ILE A 22 -18.22 11.47 -25.18
C ILE A 22 -19.55 11.43 -24.44
N GLU A 23 -19.98 10.25 -24.01
CA GLU A 23 -20.99 10.13 -22.98
C GLU A 23 -20.38 10.59 -21.64
N ASP A 24 -21.11 11.42 -20.90
CA ASP A 24 -20.72 11.93 -19.59
C ASP A 24 -20.70 10.76 -18.57
N LYS A 25 -19.61 10.02 -18.54
CA LYS A 25 -19.39 8.95 -17.53
C LYS A 25 -18.65 9.52 -16.33
N PRO A 26 -19.36 9.73 -15.22
CA PRO A 26 -18.78 10.35 -14.01
C PRO A 26 -17.84 9.42 -13.23
N TYR A 27 -17.54 8.23 -13.72
CA TYR A 27 -16.84 7.20 -12.95
C TYR A 27 -15.38 7.09 -13.36
N MET A 28 -14.50 7.20 -12.34
CA MET A 28 -13.08 6.90 -12.42
C MET A 28 -12.86 5.40 -12.58
N THR A 29 -11.82 4.99 -13.30
CA THR A 29 -11.38 3.58 -13.35
C THR A 29 -10.38 3.29 -12.23
N TRP A 30 -10.18 2.01 -11.90
CA TRP A 30 -9.17 1.60 -10.93
C TRP A 30 -7.76 2.03 -11.34
N ASP A 31 -7.42 1.84 -12.60
CA ASP A 31 -6.10 2.19 -13.14
C ASP A 31 -5.83 3.70 -13.02
N GLU A 32 -6.85 4.51 -13.26
CA GLU A 32 -6.80 5.96 -13.09
C GLU A 32 -6.64 6.36 -11.62
N PHE A 33 -7.39 5.72 -10.72
CA PHE A 33 -7.27 5.94 -9.28
C PHE A 33 -5.85 5.64 -8.79
N VAL A 34 -5.30 4.49 -9.18
CA VAL A 34 -3.93 4.12 -8.79
C VAL A 34 -2.91 5.09 -9.33
N GLN A 35 -3.05 5.51 -10.59
CA GLN A 35 -2.14 6.46 -11.22
C GLN A 35 -2.18 7.84 -10.55
N THR A 36 -3.37 8.35 -10.23
CA THR A 36 -3.51 9.69 -9.65
C THR A 36 -3.21 9.73 -8.16
N TYR A 37 -3.58 8.67 -7.43
CA TYR A 37 -3.51 8.64 -5.98
C TYR A 37 -2.24 8.01 -5.45
N TYR A 38 -1.75 6.89 -6.04
CA TYR A 38 -0.62 6.12 -5.52
C TYR A 38 0.70 6.31 -6.28
N GLU A 39 0.69 6.62 -7.54
CA GLU A 39 1.89 6.64 -8.39
C GLU A 39 2.91 7.76 -8.02
N GLY A 40 2.65 8.51 -6.95
CA GLY A 40 3.49 9.61 -6.46
C GLY A 40 4.55 9.25 -5.43
N GLU A 41 4.40 8.14 -4.76
CA GLU A 41 5.27 7.76 -3.65
C GLU A 41 6.18 6.59 -4.06
N ASN A 42 7.22 6.88 -4.80
CA ASN A 42 8.11 5.87 -5.33
C ASN A 42 9.44 5.87 -4.59
N GLY A 43 9.45 5.30 -3.41
CA GLY A 43 10.66 4.77 -2.83
C GLY A 43 10.59 3.24 -2.85
N GLU A 44 11.67 2.56 -3.13
CA GLU A 44 11.82 1.12 -2.92
C GLU A 44 11.48 0.72 -1.48
N GLU A 45 11.61 1.65 -0.54
CA GLU A 45 11.44 1.47 0.89
C GLU A 45 9.98 1.24 1.32
N ASP A 46 8.98 1.69 0.52
CA ASP A 46 7.55 1.65 0.90
C ASP A 46 6.67 0.81 -0.04
N ALA A 47 7.25 0.17 -1.05
CA ALA A 47 6.49 -0.55 -2.09
C ALA A 47 5.56 -1.63 -1.51
N SER A 48 6.03 -2.43 -0.55
CA SER A 48 5.24 -3.50 0.06
C SER A 48 4.04 -3.00 0.88
N LEU A 49 4.19 -1.85 1.55
CA LEU A 49 3.12 -1.21 2.31
C LEU A 49 2.01 -0.66 1.41
N LEU A 50 2.41 -0.06 0.29
CA LEU A 50 1.50 0.46 -0.72
C LEU A 50 0.75 -0.69 -1.42
N GLU A 51 1.41 -1.82 -1.65
CA GLU A 51 0.81 -3.01 -2.25
C GLU A 51 -0.31 -3.58 -1.41
N GLU A 52 -0.09 -3.77 -0.11
CA GLU A 52 -1.14 -4.29 0.77
C GLU A 52 -2.33 -3.33 0.85
N GLN A 53 -2.09 -2.02 0.93
CA GLN A 53 -3.18 -1.05 0.93
C GLN A 53 -3.98 -1.09 -0.37
N ARG A 54 -3.30 -1.21 -1.52
CA ARG A 54 -3.96 -1.35 -2.82
C ARG A 54 -4.77 -2.63 -2.91
N GLU A 55 -4.21 -3.76 -2.48
CA GLU A 55 -4.94 -5.03 -2.42
C GLU A 55 -6.23 -4.89 -1.61
N ARG A 56 -6.15 -4.26 -0.46
CA ARG A 56 -7.30 -3.99 0.39
C ARG A 56 -8.35 -3.10 -0.28
N LEU A 57 -7.92 -2.04 -0.97
CA LEU A 57 -8.84 -1.18 -1.71
C LEU A 57 -9.43 -1.90 -2.92
N GLN A 58 -8.68 -2.79 -3.57
CA GLN A 58 -9.24 -3.65 -4.62
C GLN A 58 -10.36 -4.55 -4.10
N VAL A 59 -10.22 -5.12 -2.89
CA VAL A 59 -11.31 -5.87 -2.25
C VAL A 59 -12.54 -4.98 -2.03
N LEU A 60 -12.37 -3.75 -1.55
CA LEU A 60 -13.48 -2.82 -1.36
C LEU A 60 -14.12 -2.39 -2.69
N MET A 61 -13.34 -2.24 -3.74
CA MET A 61 -13.84 -1.92 -5.09
C MET A 61 -14.63 -3.09 -5.68
N GLN A 62 -14.19 -4.32 -5.47
CA GLN A 62 -14.94 -5.50 -5.96
C GLN A 62 -16.29 -5.68 -5.23
N HIS A 63 -16.39 -5.19 -3.99
CA HIS A 63 -17.58 -5.24 -3.15
C HIS A 63 -17.99 -3.83 -2.67
N PRO A 64 -18.49 -2.95 -3.58
CA PRO A 64 -18.80 -1.58 -3.25
C PRO A 64 -19.80 -1.46 -2.12
N MET A 65 -19.55 -0.53 -1.22
CA MET A 65 -20.31 -0.32 -0.01
C MET A 65 -21.61 0.44 -0.31
N GLN A 66 -22.75 0.04 0.29
CA GLN A 66 -24.00 0.77 0.15
C GLN A 66 -23.96 2.07 0.96
N ILE A 67 -23.98 3.23 0.27
CA ILE A 67 -23.80 4.56 0.87
C ILE A 67 -24.82 4.85 1.98
N ASN A 68 -26.07 4.40 1.83
CA ASN A 68 -27.13 4.58 2.80
C ASN A 68 -26.98 3.76 4.09
N ARG A 69 -25.98 2.85 4.15
CA ARG A 69 -25.73 1.96 5.29
C ARG A 69 -24.36 2.11 5.91
N LEU A 70 -23.52 2.97 5.35
CA LEU A 70 -22.17 3.19 5.87
C LEU A 70 -22.20 3.82 7.26
N SER A 71 -21.35 3.31 8.12
CA SER A 71 -20.99 3.98 9.37
C SER A 71 -19.86 4.99 9.14
N ARG A 72 -19.63 5.86 10.11
CA ARG A 72 -18.48 6.77 10.11
C ARG A 72 -17.16 6.01 9.99
N SER A 73 -17.01 4.91 10.73
CA SER A 73 -15.82 4.05 10.67
C SER A 73 -15.62 3.37 9.31
N ASP A 74 -16.69 3.16 8.54
CA ASP A 74 -16.58 2.60 7.19
C ASP A 74 -16.03 3.63 6.20
N LEU A 75 -16.48 4.87 6.29
CA LEU A 75 -15.98 5.97 5.47
C LEU A 75 -14.51 6.27 5.74
N LEU A 76 -14.11 6.30 7.01
CA LEU A 76 -12.73 6.56 7.44
C LEU A 76 -11.73 5.43 7.10
N GLN A 77 -12.20 4.27 6.64
CA GLN A 77 -11.32 3.24 6.06
C GLN A 77 -10.77 3.64 4.69
N LEU A 78 -11.42 4.58 4.00
CA LEU A 78 -10.99 5.07 2.70
C LEU A 78 -9.91 6.14 2.91
N PRO A 79 -8.71 5.97 2.34
CA PRO A 79 -7.57 6.84 2.66
C PRO A 79 -7.70 8.28 2.15
N PHE A 80 -8.71 8.58 1.35
CA PHE A 80 -9.00 9.90 0.77
C PHE A 80 -10.22 10.59 1.41
N ILE A 81 -10.88 10.00 2.40
CA ILE A 81 -12.01 10.59 3.14
C ILE A 81 -11.52 11.04 4.51
N ASP A 82 -11.73 12.29 4.84
CA ASP A 82 -11.47 12.85 6.17
C ASP A 82 -12.70 12.78 7.09
N GLU A 83 -12.53 13.10 8.35
CA GLU A 83 -13.63 13.07 9.35
C GLU A 83 -14.73 14.08 9.04
N THR A 84 -14.36 15.27 8.56
CA THR A 84 -15.31 16.32 8.19
C THR A 84 -16.17 15.90 7.01
N GLN A 85 -15.57 15.27 6.03
CA GLN A 85 -16.26 14.72 4.86
C GLN A 85 -17.16 13.54 5.25
N ALA A 86 -16.66 12.63 6.11
CA ALA A 86 -17.47 11.53 6.63
C ALA A 86 -18.71 12.03 7.38
N ASP A 87 -18.54 13.01 8.27
CA ASP A 87 -19.63 13.62 9.03
C ASP A 87 -20.60 14.38 8.12
N SER A 88 -20.10 15.04 7.07
CA SER A 88 -20.93 15.73 6.08
C SER A 88 -21.79 14.75 5.27
N ILE A 89 -21.24 13.62 4.85
CA ILE A 89 -21.97 12.53 4.16
C ILE A 89 -23.08 11.99 5.07
N LEU A 90 -22.77 11.70 6.34
CA LEU A 90 -23.74 11.18 7.30
C LEU A 90 -24.83 12.19 7.62
N SER A 91 -24.48 13.45 7.82
CA SER A 91 -25.43 14.54 8.07
C SER A 91 -26.35 14.80 6.88
N TYR A 92 -25.83 14.76 5.64
CA TYR A 92 -26.66 14.84 4.44
C TYR A 92 -27.65 13.68 4.37
N ARG A 93 -27.18 12.45 4.61
CA ARG A 93 -28.02 11.25 4.64
C ARG A 93 -29.15 11.35 5.66
N GLU A 94 -28.87 11.84 6.87
CA GLU A 94 -29.89 12.04 7.90
C GLU A 94 -30.92 13.08 7.49
N LYS A 95 -30.49 14.25 6.97
CA LYS A 95 -31.35 15.34 6.55
C LYS A 95 -32.25 15.00 5.37
N ARG A 96 -31.77 14.16 4.44
CA ARG A 96 -32.50 13.80 3.21
C ARG A 96 -33.15 12.43 3.27
N HIS A 97 -33.10 11.74 4.43
CA HIS A 97 -33.59 10.38 4.62
C HIS A 97 -32.93 9.35 3.68
N GLY A 98 -31.72 9.63 3.19
CA GLY A 98 -30.91 8.79 2.32
C GLY A 98 -30.46 9.47 1.04
N PHE A 99 -29.55 8.80 0.31
CA PHE A 99 -29.14 9.14 -1.04
C PHE A 99 -30.02 8.40 -2.05
N LEU A 100 -30.52 9.08 -3.07
CA LEU A 100 -31.23 8.48 -4.20
C LEU A 100 -30.26 8.08 -5.31
N SER A 101 -29.15 8.80 -5.46
CA SER A 101 -28.10 8.53 -6.42
C SER A 101 -26.73 8.96 -5.90
N LEU A 102 -25.64 8.45 -6.50
CA LEU A 102 -24.28 8.93 -6.19
C LEU A 102 -24.03 10.35 -6.69
N GLY A 103 -24.80 10.82 -7.64
CA GLY A 103 -24.75 12.21 -8.13
C GLY A 103 -25.00 13.23 -7.00
N GLU A 104 -25.81 12.89 -5.99
CA GLU A 104 -26.08 13.75 -4.85
C GLU A 104 -24.86 14.04 -3.95
N LEU A 105 -23.78 13.30 -4.09
CA LEU A 105 -22.51 13.63 -3.45
C LEU A 105 -22.00 15.03 -3.83
N MET A 106 -22.48 15.61 -4.94
CA MET A 106 -22.21 17.01 -5.31
C MET A 106 -22.79 18.02 -4.34
N LEU A 107 -23.87 17.65 -3.65
CA LEU A 107 -24.59 18.50 -2.72
C LEU A 107 -24.07 18.37 -1.28
N VAL A 108 -23.18 17.41 -1.05
CA VAL A 108 -22.55 17.22 0.26
C VAL A 108 -21.47 18.27 0.48
N ASN A 109 -21.56 18.98 1.59
CA ASN A 109 -20.60 20.03 1.91
C ASN A 109 -19.18 19.48 2.12
N GLY A 110 -18.18 20.14 1.55
CA GLY A 110 -16.77 19.73 1.67
C GLY A 110 -16.35 18.59 0.72
N MET A 111 -17.23 18.15 -0.19
CA MET A 111 -16.91 17.13 -1.19
C MET A 111 -16.44 17.77 -2.50
N ASP A 112 -15.15 17.73 -2.78
CA ASP A 112 -14.58 18.18 -4.05
C ASP A 112 -14.76 17.15 -5.19
N TYR A 113 -14.45 17.56 -6.43
CA TYR A 113 -14.59 16.72 -7.63
C TYR A 113 -13.77 15.42 -7.53
N PHE A 114 -12.51 15.51 -7.13
CA PHE A 114 -11.60 14.37 -7.11
C PHE A 114 -11.98 13.37 -6.00
N THR A 115 -12.28 13.86 -4.79
CA THR A 115 -12.74 13.02 -3.68
C THR A 115 -14.02 12.26 -4.03
N ARG A 116 -14.99 12.91 -4.70
CA ARG A 116 -16.21 12.23 -5.18
C ARG A 116 -15.91 11.17 -6.23
N SER A 117 -15.01 11.47 -7.16
CA SER A 117 -14.59 10.52 -8.19
C SER A 117 -13.94 9.29 -7.58
N TYR A 118 -13.06 9.47 -6.58
CA TYR A 118 -12.46 8.35 -5.84
C TYR A 118 -13.53 7.55 -5.09
N LEU A 119 -14.44 8.23 -4.37
CA LEU A 119 -15.47 7.57 -3.58
C LEU A 119 -16.39 6.71 -4.45
N SER A 120 -16.69 7.13 -5.68
CA SER A 120 -17.57 6.40 -6.59
C SER A 120 -17.11 5.00 -6.95
N LEU A 121 -15.80 4.69 -6.80
CA LEU A 121 -15.25 3.34 -6.98
C LEU A 121 -15.61 2.38 -5.84
N PHE A 122 -15.86 2.90 -4.65
CA PHE A 122 -15.96 2.12 -3.42
C PHE A 122 -17.37 2.10 -2.83
N VAL A 123 -18.29 2.89 -3.38
CA VAL A 123 -19.67 2.98 -2.91
C VAL A 123 -20.67 2.78 -4.04
N ARG A 124 -21.85 2.27 -3.67
CA ARG A 124 -23.00 2.16 -4.55
C ARG A 124 -24.24 2.76 -3.87
N CYS A 125 -25.21 3.16 -4.65
CA CYS A 125 -26.50 3.64 -4.18
C CYS A 125 -27.62 2.79 -4.76
N ASP A 126 -28.29 2.00 -3.91
CA ASP A 126 -29.47 1.20 -4.30
C ASP A 126 -30.71 1.99 -3.87
N SER A 127 -31.23 2.84 -4.72
CA SER A 127 -32.38 3.71 -4.44
C SER A 127 -33.70 2.95 -4.23
N ALA A 128 -33.89 1.84 -4.90
CA ALA A 128 -35.11 1.03 -4.82
C ALA A 128 -35.34 0.31 -3.47
N MET A 129 -34.34 0.24 -2.60
CA MET A 129 -34.40 -0.49 -1.34
C MET A 129 -34.88 0.30 -0.13
N LEU A 130 -35.03 1.63 -0.24
CA LEU A 130 -35.39 2.48 0.91
C LEU A 130 -36.88 2.47 1.25
N GLN A 131 -37.75 1.96 0.37
CA GLN A 131 -39.20 2.14 0.48
C GLN A 131 -40.02 0.87 0.78
N SER A 132 -39.41 -0.30 0.93
CA SER A 132 -40.16 -1.55 1.16
C SER A 132 -40.11 -2.02 2.60
N GLU A 133 -41.24 -1.95 3.33
CA GLU A 133 -41.42 -2.55 4.66
C GLU A 133 -41.12 -4.07 4.66
N ALA A 134 -41.47 -4.78 3.60
CA ALA A 134 -41.15 -6.19 3.39
C ALA A 134 -39.63 -6.45 3.39
N TYR A 135 -38.80 -5.52 2.92
CA TYR A 135 -37.35 -5.61 2.98
C TYR A 135 -36.82 -5.46 4.41
N VAL A 136 -37.37 -4.53 5.19
CA VAL A 136 -37.01 -4.33 6.60
C VAL A 136 -37.38 -5.57 7.42
N GLN A 137 -38.51 -6.19 7.14
CA GLN A 137 -38.98 -7.38 7.83
C GLN A 137 -38.15 -8.62 7.49
N ARG A 138 -37.81 -8.86 6.20
CA ARG A 138 -36.84 -9.89 5.79
C ARG A 138 -35.46 -9.72 6.42
N MET A 139 -35.06 -8.49 6.68
CA MET A 139 -33.79 -8.19 7.35
C MET A 139 -33.79 -8.56 8.83
N ARG A 140 -34.92 -8.49 9.53
CA ARG A 140 -35.07 -8.92 10.93
C ARG A 140 -35.04 -10.46 11.06
N GLU A 141 -35.63 -11.19 10.12
CA GLU A 141 -35.64 -12.66 10.11
C GLU A 141 -34.27 -13.29 9.79
N GLN A 142 -33.38 -12.58 9.07
CA GLN A 142 -32.02 -13.00 8.75
C GLN A 142 -31.00 -12.78 9.89
N ASP A 143 -31.43 -12.44 11.09
CA ASP A 143 -30.52 -11.96 12.15
C ASP A 143 -29.84 -13.06 12.97
N ARG A 144 -30.11 -14.35 12.69
CA ARG A 144 -29.43 -15.46 13.37
C ARG A 144 -27.97 -15.57 12.88
N LEU A 145 -27.01 -15.62 13.79
CA LEU A 145 -25.58 -15.69 13.50
C LEU A 145 -25.22 -16.84 12.55
N ILE A 146 -25.85 -18.03 12.74
CA ILE A 146 -25.63 -19.20 11.91
C ILE A 146 -26.06 -18.94 10.45
N ALA A 147 -27.20 -18.27 10.23
CA ALA A 147 -27.62 -17.90 8.88
C ALA A 147 -26.64 -16.94 8.20
N LYS A 148 -26.02 -16.03 8.97
CA LYS A 148 -25.01 -15.10 8.48
C LYS A 148 -23.68 -15.78 8.15
N LEU A 149 -23.39 -16.94 8.72
CA LEU A 149 -22.18 -17.73 8.43
C LEU A 149 -22.26 -18.51 7.11
N VAL A 150 -23.47 -18.74 6.56
CA VAL A 150 -23.68 -19.62 5.40
C VAL A 150 -24.29 -18.89 4.20
N ARG A 151 -25.15 -17.88 4.41
CA ARG A 151 -25.94 -17.23 3.35
C ARG A 151 -25.24 -16.02 2.70
N GLY A 152 -23.95 -15.92 2.83
CA GLY A 152 -23.16 -14.85 2.24
C GLY A 152 -22.65 -15.22 0.85
N THR A 153 -21.75 -14.40 0.35
CA THR A 153 -21.06 -14.61 -0.93
C THR A 153 -19.74 -15.31 -0.66
N HIS A 154 -19.51 -16.39 -1.38
CA HIS A 154 -18.24 -17.10 -1.40
C HIS A 154 -17.45 -16.67 -2.64
N GLU A 155 -16.19 -16.46 -2.49
CA GLU A 155 -15.27 -16.13 -3.58
C GLU A 155 -14.04 -17.03 -3.50
N VAL A 156 -13.72 -17.69 -4.59
CA VAL A 156 -12.47 -18.42 -4.79
C VAL A 156 -11.68 -17.74 -5.88
N GLU A 157 -10.44 -17.42 -5.60
CA GLU A 157 -9.49 -16.87 -6.56
C GLU A 157 -8.26 -17.76 -6.59
N THR A 158 -7.82 -18.15 -7.78
CA THR A 158 -6.53 -18.79 -7.99
C THR A 158 -5.70 -18.03 -9.03
N ARG A 159 -4.43 -17.82 -8.76
CA ARG A 159 -3.49 -17.16 -9.65
C ARG A 159 -2.24 -18.01 -9.81
N LEU A 160 -1.82 -18.23 -11.04
CA LEU A 160 -0.62 -18.94 -11.41
C LEU A 160 0.27 -18.04 -12.25
N ASN A 161 1.51 -17.80 -11.82
CA ASN A 161 2.52 -17.11 -12.59
C ASN A 161 3.51 -18.14 -13.12
N ILE A 162 3.77 -18.05 -14.43
CA ILE A 162 4.61 -19.00 -15.19
C ILE A 162 5.75 -18.19 -15.84
N PRO A 163 6.97 -18.25 -15.32
CA PRO A 163 8.11 -17.65 -15.99
C PRO A 163 8.44 -18.47 -17.24
N LEU A 164 8.61 -17.77 -18.38
CA LEU A 164 9.02 -18.37 -19.66
C LEU A 164 10.54 -18.23 -19.87
N TYR A 165 11.27 -18.29 -18.79
CA TYR A 165 12.74 -18.23 -18.71
C TYR A 165 13.24 -19.11 -17.57
N SER A 166 14.53 -19.42 -17.57
CA SER A 166 15.19 -20.14 -16.48
C SER A 166 16.19 -19.23 -15.77
N CYS A 167 16.20 -19.28 -14.42
CA CYS A 167 17.21 -18.63 -13.60
C CYS A 167 18.36 -19.58 -13.26
N ALA A 168 19.53 -19.02 -12.93
CA ALA A 168 20.71 -19.80 -12.54
C ALA A 168 20.44 -20.74 -11.35
N GLY A 169 19.58 -20.33 -10.41
CA GLY A 169 19.23 -21.13 -9.24
C GLY A 169 18.51 -22.45 -9.52
N TYR A 170 18.01 -22.67 -10.75
CA TYR A 170 17.40 -23.94 -11.15
C TYR A 170 18.37 -24.89 -11.91
N LYS A 171 19.60 -24.45 -12.18
CA LYS A 171 20.54 -25.19 -13.09
C LYS A 171 21.40 -26.26 -12.42
N ASP A 172 21.61 -26.18 -11.11
CA ASP A 172 22.57 -27.02 -10.39
C ASP A 172 21.93 -28.18 -9.61
N VAL A 173 20.75 -28.63 -10.05
CA VAL A 173 20.04 -29.75 -9.39
C VAL A 173 20.86 -31.07 -9.46
N ASP A 174 21.72 -31.19 -10.45
CA ASP A 174 22.55 -32.40 -10.68
C ASP A 174 23.90 -32.39 -9.92
N ASN A 175 24.23 -31.29 -9.23
CA ASN A 175 25.43 -31.21 -8.42
C ASN A 175 25.13 -31.45 -6.93
N PRO A 176 25.40 -32.66 -6.38
CA PRO A 176 25.08 -33.01 -5.00
C PRO A 176 25.86 -32.22 -3.95
N THR A 177 26.88 -31.48 -4.34
CA THR A 177 27.69 -30.61 -3.46
C THR A 177 27.24 -29.15 -3.48
N ALA A 178 26.36 -28.76 -4.40
CA ALA A 178 25.83 -27.41 -4.48
C ALA A 178 24.83 -27.15 -3.31
N THR A 179 25.18 -26.27 -2.40
CA THR A 179 24.32 -25.90 -1.25
C THR A 179 23.42 -24.70 -1.52
N ASN A 180 23.55 -24.08 -2.69
CA ASN A 180 22.95 -22.80 -3.02
C ASN A 180 22.16 -22.88 -4.35
N TYR A 181 21.01 -23.56 -4.32
CA TYR A 181 20.08 -23.69 -5.44
C TYR A 181 18.64 -23.64 -4.93
N TYR A 182 17.68 -23.43 -5.83
CA TYR A 182 16.26 -23.48 -5.50
C TYR A 182 15.77 -24.92 -5.37
N THR A 183 15.12 -25.21 -4.25
CA THR A 183 14.65 -26.57 -3.92
C THR A 183 13.31 -26.92 -4.55
N GLY A 184 12.60 -25.94 -5.11
CA GLY A 184 11.29 -26.10 -5.73
C GLY A 184 11.24 -25.65 -7.19
N ASN A 185 10.06 -25.72 -7.79
CA ASN A 185 9.83 -25.32 -9.18
C ASN A 185 9.64 -23.81 -9.35
N ALA A 186 9.73 -23.33 -10.59
CA ALA A 186 9.66 -21.91 -10.93
C ALA A 186 8.23 -21.30 -10.89
N LEU A 187 7.19 -22.08 -10.61
CA LEU A 187 5.82 -21.60 -10.58
C LEU A 187 5.54 -20.85 -9.27
N HIS A 188 4.94 -19.67 -9.36
CA HIS A 188 4.36 -18.97 -8.23
C HIS A 188 2.84 -19.17 -8.25
N HIS A 189 2.26 -19.65 -7.17
CA HIS A 189 0.86 -19.99 -7.09
C HIS A 189 0.20 -19.42 -5.83
N VAL A 190 -0.95 -18.78 -6.01
CA VAL A 190 -1.77 -18.24 -4.93
C VAL A 190 -3.18 -18.78 -5.05
N VAL A 191 -3.76 -19.24 -3.94
CA VAL A 191 -5.18 -19.57 -3.82
C VAL A 191 -5.77 -18.78 -2.66
N ARG A 192 -6.88 -18.11 -2.91
CA ARG A 192 -7.62 -17.37 -1.89
C ARG A 192 -9.06 -17.82 -1.87
N TYR A 193 -9.56 -18.13 -0.69
CA TYR A 193 -10.96 -18.30 -0.42
C TYR A 193 -11.44 -17.19 0.50
N ARG A 194 -12.52 -16.53 0.15
CA ARG A 194 -13.13 -15.46 0.94
C ARG A 194 -14.62 -15.68 1.04
N TYR A 195 -15.14 -15.46 2.23
CA TYR A 195 -16.56 -15.39 2.50
C TYR A 195 -16.89 -14.03 3.07
N HIS A 196 -17.98 -13.44 2.64
CA HIS A 196 -18.51 -12.25 3.26
C HIS A 196 -20.03 -12.24 3.29
N TYR A 197 -20.58 -11.98 4.46
CA TYR A 197 -21.98 -11.64 4.64
C TYR A 197 -22.08 -10.17 5.01
N LYS A 198 -22.51 -9.34 4.04
CA LYS A 198 -22.55 -7.87 4.17
C LYS A 198 -21.18 -7.33 4.61
N ARG A 199 -21.02 -6.90 5.81
CA ARG A 199 -19.72 -6.57 6.45
C ARG A 199 -19.69 -7.06 7.90
N GLU A 200 -20.65 -7.91 8.25
CA GLU A 200 -20.86 -8.38 9.60
C GLU A 200 -20.03 -9.63 9.88
N VAL A 201 -19.89 -10.50 8.89
CA VAL A 201 -19.13 -11.73 8.96
C VAL A 201 -18.21 -11.81 7.76
N LEU A 202 -16.92 -11.93 8.02
CA LEU A 202 -15.90 -12.19 7.00
C LEU A 202 -15.02 -13.32 7.51
N TYR A 203 -14.77 -14.31 6.68
CA TYR A 203 -13.72 -15.29 6.94
C TYR A 203 -13.07 -15.72 5.63
N GLY A 204 -11.85 -16.21 5.72
CA GLY A 204 -11.11 -16.60 4.53
C GLY A 204 -9.82 -17.32 4.85
N LEU A 205 -9.27 -17.91 3.78
CA LEU A 205 -8.01 -18.62 3.75
C LEU A 205 -7.19 -18.14 2.56
N THR A 206 -5.91 -17.96 2.77
CA THR A 206 -4.94 -17.62 1.73
C THR A 206 -3.83 -18.66 1.76
N PHE A 207 -3.49 -19.19 0.60
CA PHE A 207 -2.37 -20.11 0.40
C PHE A 207 -1.46 -19.52 -0.67
N GLU A 208 -0.16 -19.54 -0.42
CA GLU A 208 0.84 -19.04 -1.36
C GLU A 208 2.05 -19.97 -1.39
N LYS A 209 2.62 -20.10 -2.57
CA LYS A 209 3.89 -20.74 -2.85
C LYS A 209 4.67 -19.85 -3.80
N ASP A 210 5.82 -19.36 -3.35
CA ASP A 210 6.72 -18.59 -4.19
C ASP A 210 7.47 -19.43 -5.22
N ALA A 211 7.95 -18.75 -6.28
CA ALA A 211 8.82 -19.38 -7.27
C ALA A 211 10.14 -19.84 -6.61
N GLY A 212 10.50 -21.11 -6.80
CA GLY A 212 11.69 -21.70 -6.18
C GLY A 212 11.44 -22.43 -4.86
N GLU A 213 10.26 -22.31 -4.27
CA GLU A 213 9.90 -23.02 -3.05
C GLU A 213 9.46 -24.45 -3.31
N PRO A 214 9.82 -25.39 -2.40
CA PRO A 214 9.44 -26.78 -2.52
C PRO A 214 7.96 -26.99 -2.17
N VAL A 215 7.35 -27.99 -2.80
CA VAL A 215 6.01 -28.50 -2.46
C VAL A 215 6.16 -29.74 -1.60
N ALA A 216 5.51 -29.79 -0.44
CA ALA A 216 5.38 -30.97 0.41
C ALA A 216 6.69 -31.62 0.89
N VAL A 217 7.75 -30.85 1.15
CA VAL A 217 9.03 -31.36 1.66
C VAL A 217 9.05 -31.38 3.20
N ARG A 218 9.47 -32.52 3.80
CA ARG A 218 9.67 -32.70 5.26
C ARG A 218 8.49 -32.29 6.15
N GLY A 219 7.31 -32.83 5.90
CA GLY A 219 6.10 -32.53 6.70
C GLY A 219 5.48 -31.16 6.43
N PHE A 220 5.88 -30.53 5.36
CA PHE A 220 5.26 -29.31 4.86
C PHE A 220 3.91 -29.59 4.21
N TYR A 221 2.99 -28.67 4.41
CA TYR A 221 1.79 -28.57 3.62
C TYR A 221 2.14 -28.22 2.16
N PRO A 222 1.22 -28.42 1.20
CA PRO A 222 1.47 -28.11 -0.21
C PRO A 222 1.81 -26.62 -0.49
N TYR A 223 1.63 -25.74 0.50
CA TYR A 223 1.94 -24.32 0.43
C TYR A 223 2.81 -23.90 1.62
N ASP A 224 3.79 -23.06 1.35
CA ASP A 224 4.68 -22.53 2.38
C ASP A 224 3.96 -21.55 3.29
N TYR A 225 3.24 -20.62 2.70
CA TYR A 225 2.44 -19.64 3.41
C TYR A 225 0.98 -20.06 3.49
N ILE A 226 0.44 -20.02 4.70
CA ILE A 226 -0.97 -20.24 5.00
C ILE A 226 -1.43 -19.20 5.97
N SER A 227 -2.47 -18.44 5.58
CA SER A 227 -3.14 -17.44 6.40
C SER A 227 -4.63 -17.74 6.49
N GLY A 228 -5.22 -17.50 7.64
CA GLY A 228 -6.65 -17.67 7.83
C GLY A 228 -7.22 -16.74 8.89
N TYR A 229 -8.45 -16.28 8.68
CA TYR A 229 -9.09 -15.34 9.60
C TYR A 229 -10.62 -15.55 9.68
N VAL A 230 -11.17 -15.13 10.81
CA VAL A 230 -12.61 -14.93 11.03
C VAL A 230 -12.81 -13.56 11.66
N LEU A 231 -13.57 -12.69 11.05
CA LEU A 231 -13.88 -11.34 11.53
C LEU A 231 -15.39 -11.21 11.72
N LEU A 232 -15.81 -10.92 12.94
CA LEU A 232 -17.20 -10.75 13.34
C LEU A 232 -17.46 -9.29 13.77
N ARG A 233 -18.43 -8.65 13.13
CA ARG A 233 -18.88 -7.27 13.41
C ARG A 233 -20.41 -7.19 13.39
N PRO A 234 -21.12 -7.86 14.33
CA PRO A 234 -22.57 -7.93 14.29
C PRO A 234 -23.19 -6.52 14.35
N ARG A 235 -24.13 -6.25 13.43
CA ARG A 235 -24.80 -4.95 13.37
C ARG A 235 -25.59 -4.69 14.65
N GLY A 236 -25.52 -3.46 15.14
CA GLY A 236 -26.20 -3.07 16.40
C GLY A 236 -25.56 -3.60 17.67
N LYS A 237 -24.54 -4.44 17.57
CA LYS A 237 -23.77 -4.93 18.73
C LYS A 237 -22.58 -4.01 19.01
N LYS A 238 -22.22 -3.94 20.28
CA LYS A 238 -21.12 -3.08 20.76
C LYS A 238 -19.75 -3.74 20.64
N TRP A 239 -19.68 -5.01 20.30
CA TRP A 239 -18.45 -5.78 20.22
C TRP A 239 -18.07 -6.14 18.78
N ARG A 240 -16.79 -6.29 18.56
CA ARG A 240 -16.16 -6.77 17.32
C ARG A 240 -15.05 -7.73 17.72
N VAL A 241 -14.86 -8.80 16.94
CA VAL A 241 -13.85 -9.82 17.24
C VAL A 241 -13.20 -10.26 15.95
N VAL A 242 -11.88 -10.46 15.98
CA VAL A 242 -11.13 -11.13 14.91
C VAL A 242 -10.33 -12.28 15.51
N MET A 243 -10.34 -13.42 14.85
CA MET A 243 -9.57 -14.62 15.17
C MET A 243 -8.74 -15.03 13.96
N GLY A 244 -7.54 -15.56 14.19
CA GLY A 244 -6.58 -15.93 13.15
C GLY A 244 -5.64 -14.78 12.83
N ASP A 245 -5.43 -14.49 11.53
CA ASP A 245 -4.49 -13.47 11.07
C ASP A 245 -5.18 -12.12 10.91
N TYR A 246 -4.59 -11.09 11.52
CA TYR A 246 -5.16 -9.75 11.53
C TYR A 246 -4.10 -8.66 11.59
N ASP A 247 -4.48 -7.48 11.11
CA ASP A 247 -3.71 -6.25 11.21
C ASP A 247 -4.32 -5.34 12.27
N LEU A 248 -3.47 -4.64 13.03
CA LEU A 248 -3.85 -3.63 14.00
C LEU A 248 -3.43 -2.26 13.53
N GLN A 249 -4.29 -1.29 13.76
CA GLN A 249 -3.98 0.12 13.60
C GLN A 249 -4.43 0.86 14.86
N GLY A 250 -3.53 1.57 15.50
CA GLY A 250 -3.83 2.39 16.69
C GLY A 250 -3.01 3.67 16.68
N GLY A 251 -3.57 4.75 17.24
CA GLY A 251 -2.94 6.06 17.21
C GLY A 251 -2.55 6.53 15.81
N TYR A 252 -1.39 7.12 15.68
CA TYR A 252 -0.86 7.62 14.41
C TYR A 252 0.42 6.89 13.96
N GLY A 253 0.61 5.65 14.43
CA GLY A 253 1.61 4.73 13.93
C GLY A 253 2.91 4.65 14.70
N LEU A 254 3.02 5.22 15.90
CA LEU A 254 4.24 5.09 16.70
C LEU A 254 4.42 3.69 17.29
N LEU A 255 3.34 3.03 17.74
CA LEU A 255 3.39 1.71 18.35
C LEU A 255 3.10 0.58 17.37
N TYR A 256 1.95 0.64 16.73
CA TYR A 256 1.50 -0.34 15.76
C TYR A 256 0.52 0.30 14.77
N GLY A 257 0.40 -0.33 13.63
CA GLY A 257 -0.48 0.12 12.57
C GLY A 257 0.26 0.81 11.44
N ARG A 258 -0.50 1.17 10.45
CA ARG A 258 0.00 1.77 9.23
C ARG A 258 -0.70 3.08 8.98
N GLN A 259 0.07 4.15 8.98
CA GLN A 259 -0.35 5.35 8.28
C GLN A 259 0.18 5.25 6.86
N VAL A 260 -0.61 4.66 5.96
CA VAL A 260 -0.27 4.67 4.54
C VAL A 260 -1.07 5.76 3.87
N TYR A 261 -0.36 6.72 3.32
CA TYR A 261 -0.91 7.79 2.49
C TYR A 261 -0.50 7.50 1.05
N GLY A 262 -1.44 7.58 0.12
CA GLY A 262 -1.10 7.46 -1.30
C GLY A 262 -0.28 8.64 -1.83
N ASN A 263 -0.29 9.76 -1.09
CA ASN A 263 0.50 10.95 -1.39
C ASN A 263 0.74 11.75 -0.11
N LYS A 264 2.00 12.01 0.25
CA LYS A 264 2.38 12.83 1.41
C LYS A 264 1.72 14.21 1.41
N ALA A 265 1.48 14.80 0.24
CA ALA A 265 0.78 16.09 0.13
C ALA A 265 -0.64 16.06 0.70
N GLN A 266 -1.29 14.89 0.74
CA GLN A 266 -2.62 14.71 1.29
C GLN A 266 -2.61 14.11 2.70
N ALA A 267 -1.45 13.69 3.20
CA ALA A 267 -1.33 12.98 4.47
C ALA A 267 -1.86 13.79 5.65
N LEU A 268 -1.61 15.10 5.67
CA LEU A 268 -2.00 16.00 6.76
C LEU A 268 -3.35 16.68 6.54
N SER A 269 -3.92 16.62 5.35
CA SER A 269 -5.26 17.16 5.08
C SER A 269 -6.36 16.34 5.76
N LYS A 270 -6.03 15.16 6.24
CA LYS A 270 -6.97 14.21 6.84
C LYS A 270 -6.64 14.02 8.31
N VAL A 271 -7.62 14.29 9.15
CA VAL A 271 -7.61 13.82 10.53
C VAL A 271 -8.24 12.45 10.54
N SER A 272 -7.47 11.43 10.82
CA SER A 272 -8.00 10.12 11.14
C SER A 272 -8.17 10.06 12.65
N GLY A 273 -9.41 9.82 13.12
CA GLY A 273 -9.64 9.60 14.56
C GLY A 273 -8.73 8.49 15.10
N ASN A 274 -8.37 8.60 16.36
CA ASN A 274 -7.49 7.66 17.06
C ASN A 274 -8.14 6.29 17.37
N VAL A 275 -9.21 5.94 16.67
CA VAL A 275 -9.97 4.70 16.88
C VAL A 275 -9.16 3.50 16.41
N THR A 276 -8.98 2.51 17.29
CA THR A 276 -8.38 1.23 16.90
C THR A 276 -9.21 0.53 15.85
N ILE A 277 -8.57 0.16 14.78
CA ILE A 277 -9.16 -0.65 13.74
C ILE A 277 -8.34 -1.93 13.64
N PHE A 278 -8.93 -3.08 14.01
CA PHE A 278 -8.38 -4.35 13.59
C PHE A 278 -9.09 -4.85 12.33
N ARG A 279 -8.33 -5.45 11.45
CA ARG A 279 -8.76 -5.93 10.14
C ARG A 279 -8.30 -7.35 9.95
N ALA A 280 -9.04 -8.11 9.16
CA ALA A 280 -8.56 -9.39 8.68
C ALA A 280 -7.34 -9.20 7.78
N HIS A 281 -6.30 -9.99 7.98
CA HIS A 281 -5.15 -10.03 7.09
C HIS A 281 -5.51 -10.87 5.86
N THR A 282 -5.62 -10.22 4.70
CA THR A 282 -6.02 -10.86 3.44
C THR A 282 -4.90 -10.93 2.42
N SER A 283 -3.75 -10.37 2.76
CA SER A 283 -2.57 -10.25 1.90
C SER A 283 -1.74 -11.54 1.89
N THR A 284 -0.90 -11.68 0.89
CA THR A 284 0.16 -12.68 0.83
C THR A 284 1.45 -12.20 1.53
N GLN A 285 1.45 -11.04 2.15
CA GLN A 285 2.60 -10.55 2.91
C GLN A 285 2.80 -11.36 4.18
N GLU A 286 3.94 -12.03 4.32
CA GLU A 286 4.25 -12.96 5.39
C GLU A 286 4.79 -12.31 6.67
N SER A 287 5.17 -11.06 6.62
CA SER A 287 5.70 -10.35 7.78
C SER A 287 4.61 -9.58 8.54
N ASP A 288 4.63 -8.49 8.85
CA ASP A 288 3.85 -7.40 9.44
C ASP A 288 2.35 -7.62 9.81
N PHE A 289 1.95 -8.81 10.28
CA PHE A 289 0.62 -9.09 10.78
C PHE A 289 0.65 -9.77 12.16
N PHE A 290 -0.50 -9.86 12.83
CA PHE A 290 -0.68 -10.56 14.09
C PHE A 290 -1.47 -11.85 13.87
N ARG A 291 -1.19 -12.91 14.67
CA ARG A 291 -1.88 -14.19 14.60
C ARG A 291 -2.40 -14.58 15.97
N GLY A 292 -3.71 -14.62 16.14
CA GLY A 292 -4.34 -14.94 17.43
C GLY A 292 -5.74 -14.39 17.57
N LEU A 293 -6.00 -13.55 18.55
CA LEU A 293 -7.32 -13.02 18.88
C LEU A 293 -7.22 -11.53 19.17
N ALA A 294 -8.16 -10.74 18.63
CA ALA A 294 -8.41 -9.38 19.07
C ALA A 294 -9.91 -9.13 19.24
N ALA A 295 -10.26 -8.41 20.29
CA ALA A 295 -11.63 -8.03 20.59
C ALA A 295 -11.71 -6.55 20.92
N SER A 296 -12.81 -5.91 20.50
CA SER A 296 -13.09 -4.50 20.79
C SER A 296 -14.53 -4.33 21.25
N TYR A 297 -14.72 -3.52 22.27
CA TYR A 297 -16.02 -3.12 22.78
C TYR A 297 -16.21 -1.61 22.65
N CYS A 298 -17.31 -1.19 22.02
CA CYS A 298 -17.62 0.21 21.77
C CYS A 298 -18.93 0.62 22.46
N SER A 299 -18.91 1.62 23.33
CA SER A 299 -20.11 2.13 24.01
C SER A 299 -19.94 3.58 24.43
N LYS A 300 -20.93 4.42 24.15
CA LYS A 300 -21.02 5.83 24.60
C LYS A 300 -19.73 6.65 24.41
N GLY A 301 -19.08 6.50 23.25
CA GLY A 301 -17.82 7.20 22.93
C GLY A 301 -16.54 6.47 23.38
N TRP A 302 -16.65 5.46 24.24
CA TRP A 302 -15.55 4.59 24.62
C TRP A 302 -15.34 3.46 23.62
N GLN A 303 -14.10 3.18 23.31
CA GLN A 303 -13.68 1.96 22.63
C GLN A 303 -12.54 1.35 23.44
N MET A 304 -12.71 0.11 23.87
CA MET A 304 -11.70 -0.70 24.52
C MET A 304 -11.34 -1.86 23.62
N THR A 305 -10.08 -2.05 23.33
CA THR A 305 -9.56 -3.14 22.48
C THR A 305 -8.47 -3.87 23.21
N ALA A 306 -8.50 -5.19 23.18
CA ALA A 306 -7.43 -6.05 23.66
C ALA A 306 -7.07 -7.06 22.58
N PHE A 307 -5.79 -7.47 22.55
CA PHE A 307 -5.31 -8.44 21.58
C PHE A 307 -4.19 -9.32 22.15
N VAL A 308 -4.10 -10.51 21.60
CA VAL A 308 -2.99 -11.44 21.84
C VAL A 308 -2.63 -12.10 20.51
N SER A 309 -1.33 -12.25 20.29
CA SER A 309 -0.77 -12.82 19.06
C SER A 309 0.41 -13.71 19.40
N TYR A 310 0.44 -14.91 18.85
CA TYR A 310 1.61 -15.76 18.86
C TYR A 310 2.02 -16.10 17.43
N ARG A 311 3.26 -15.73 17.05
CA ARG A 311 3.83 -16.00 15.75
C ARG A 311 5.19 -16.65 15.85
N LYS A 312 5.47 -17.56 14.92
CA LYS A 312 6.83 -18.02 14.66
C LYS A 312 7.37 -17.22 13.49
N LEU A 313 8.43 -16.46 13.73
CA LEU A 313 9.13 -15.61 12.78
C LEU A 313 10.34 -16.34 12.22
N ASP A 314 10.77 -15.95 11.04
CA ASP A 314 11.97 -16.45 10.42
C ASP A 314 13.18 -15.73 10.98
N GLY A 315 14.20 -16.49 11.33
CA GLY A 315 15.38 -15.95 11.98
C GLY A 315 16.64 -16.73 11.70
N ARG A 316 17.73 -16.03 11.44
CA ARG A 316 19.04 -16.64 11.37
C ARG A 316 19.59 -16.82 12.78
N THR A 317 19.62 -18.07 13.23
CA THR A 317 20.17 -18.46 14.53
C THR A 317 21.70 -18.56 14.47
N GLN A 318 22.35 -18.30 15.58
CA GLN A 318 23.77 -18.59 15.74
C GLN A 318 23.93 -20.03 16.22
N THR A 319 24.72 -20.82 15.50
CA THR A 319 24.99 -22.22 15.84
C THR A 319 25.50 -22.36 17.27
N GLY A 320 24.92 -23.31 18.04
CA GLY A 320 25.32 -23.61 19.42
C GLY A 320 24.83 -22.60 20.47
N THR A 321 23.96 -21.64 20.12
CA THR A 321 23.40 -20.66 21.06
C THR A 321 21.92 -20.45 20.85
N ASP A 322 21.20 -20.01 21.90
CA ASP A 322 19.81 -19.56 21.82
C ASP A 322 19.73 -18.06 21.38
N THR A 323 20.44 -17.74 20.28
CA THR A 323 20.54 -16.35 19.82
C THR A 323 20.17 -16.24 18.35
N VAL A 324 19.23 -15.33 18.06
CA VAL A 324 18.83 -14.93 16.70
C VAL A 324 19.57 -13.66 16.30
N ARG A 325 20.37 -13.75 15.23
CA ARG A 325 21.18 -12.63 14.73
C ARG A 325 20.40 -11.70 13.79
N THR A 326 19.42 -12.24 13.07
CA THR A 326 18.65 -11.47 12.10
C THR A 326 17.24 -12.03 12.01
N ILE A 327 16.25 -11.17 12.12
CA ILE A 327 14.85 -11.51 11.80
C ILE A 327 14.68 -11.25 10.30
N LEU A 328 14.19 -12.26 9.58
CA LEU A 328 13.93 -12.18 8.14
C LEU A 328 12.46 -11.79 7.91
N THR A 329 12.22 -10.91 6.97
CA THR A 329 10.88 -10.38 6.65
C THR A 329 10.46 -10.62 5.21
N THR A 330 11.29 -11.34 4.43
CA THR A 330 11.03 -11.61 3.01
C THR A 330 10.00 -12.71 2.77
N GLY A 331 9.85 -13.66 3.71
CA GLY A 331 8.98 -14.83 3.56
C GLY A 331 9.51 -15.92 2.62
N LEU A 332 10.67 -15.73 1.97
CA LEU A 332 11.21 -16.64 0.96
C LEU A 332 11.88 -17.85 1.58
N HIS A 333 11.49 -19.06 1.13
CA HIS A 333 12.06 -20.36 1.59
C HIS A 333 12.46 -21.25 0.41
N ARG A 334 13.26 -20.68 -0.51
CA ARG A 334 13.66 -21.30 -1.78
C ARG A 334 14.90 -22.15 -1.69
N THR A 335 15.83 -21.77 -0.81
CA THR A 335 17.13 -22.44 -0.60
C THR A 335 17.17 -23.14 0.75
N LEU A 336 18.08 -24.10 0.92
CA LEU A 336 18.28 -24.80 2.20
C LEU A 336 18.58 -23.82 3.35
N SER A 337 19.33 -22.75 3.09
CA SER A 337 19.64 -21.72 4.07
C SER A 337 18.39 -20.93 4.50
N GLU A 338 17.50 -20.59 3.55
CA GLU A 338 16.23 -19.93 3.82
C GLU A 338 15.30 -20.87 4.60
N ILE A 339 15.17 -22.14 4.17
CA ILE A 339 14.36 -23.17 4.83
C ILE A 339 14.82 -23.42 6.28
N ASN A 340 16.14 -23.47 6.52
CA ASN A 340 16.67 -23.65 7.87
C ASN A 340 16.43 -22.44 8.79
N SER A 341 16.17 -21.26 8.23
CA SER A 341 15.84 -20.06 8.97
C SER A 341 14.34 -19.90 9.26
N ARG A 342 13.50 -20.76 8.68
CA ARG A 342 12.04 -20.70 8.74
C ARG A 342 11.53 -20.99 10.13
N ARG A 343 10.63 -20.11 10.65
CA ARG A 343 9.88 -20.27 11.90
C ARG A 343 10.74 -20.60 13.13
N THR A 344 11.96 -20.09 13.19
CA THR A 344 12.94 -20.36 14.25
C THR A 344 12.73 -19.51 15.49
N LEU A 345 12.04 -18.36 15.39
CA LEU A 345 11.85 -17.42 16.50
C LEU A 345 10.38 -17.28 16.85
N GLY A 346 9.98 -17.76 18.03
CA GLY A 346 8.64 -17.54 18.61
C GLY A 346 8.51 -16.14 19.19
N CYS A 347 7.41 -15.45 18.90
CA CYS A 347 7.08 -14.14 19.43
C CYS A 347 5.64 -14.14 19.98
N LEU A 348 5.48 -13.93 21.27
CA LEU A 348 4.18 -13.68 21.93
C LEU A 348 4.04 -12.18 22.10
N THR A 349 2.98 -11.60 21.53
CA THR A 349 2.66 -10.19 21.69
C THR A 349 1.26 -10.04 22.28
N SER A 350 1.11 -9.23 23.30
CA SER A 350 -0.18 -8.86 23.87
C SER A 350 -0.25 -7.35 24.08
N GLY A 351 -1.44 -6.81 23.99
CA GLY A 351 -1.62 -5.39 24.19
C GLY A 351 -3.07 -4.99 24.33
N ALA A 352 -3.24 -3.72 24.67
CA ALA A 352 -4.55 -3.12 24.87
C ALA A 352 -4.55 -1.66 24.42
N GLN A 353 -5.73 -1.18 24.07
CA GLN A 353 -6.00 0.21 23.78
C GLN A 353 -7.31 0.64 24.42
N VAL A 354 -7.34 1.85 24.94
CA VAL A 354 -8.55 2.51 25.43
C VAL A 354 -8.64 3.87 24.75
N VAL A 355 -9.74 4.11 24.05
CA VAL A 355 -10.01 5.38 23.36
C VAL A 355 -11.33 5.94 23.84
N TYR A 356 -11.36 7.22 24.15
CA TYR A 356 -12.56 7.98 24.33
C TYR A 356 -12.67 9.02 23.22
N SER A 357 -13.74 8.99 22.45
CA SER A 357 -13.95 9.90 21.33
C SER A 357 -15.33 10.55 21.38
N LYS A 358 -15.34 11.83 21.14
CA LYS A 358 -16.52 12.65 20.82
C LYS A 358 -16.43 13.12 19.37
N LYS A 359 -17.48 13.81 18.90
CA LYS A 359 -17.58 14.28 17.52
C LYS A 359 -16.37 15.14 17.09
N GLN A 360 -15.84 15.97 17.98
CA GLN A 360 -14.79 16.95 17.65
C GLN A 360 -13.44 16.67 18.29
N TRP A 361 -13.32 15.71 19.20
CA TRP A 361 -12.08 15.39 19.86
C TRP A 361 -12.07 13.96 20.39
N GLY A 362 -10.90 13.44 20.60
CA GLY A 362 -10.72 12.15 21.25
C GLY A 362 -9.31 12.01 21.79
N ILE A 363 -9.20 11.16 22.79
CA ILE A 363 -7.94 10.77 23.44
C ILE A 363 -7.85 9.26 23.51
N GLY A 364 -6.64 8.71 23.45
CA GLY A 364 -6.40 7.29 23.56
C GLY A 364 -5.11 6.97 24.29
N LEU A 365 -5.09 5.81 24.92
CA LEU A 365 -3.93 5.17 25.49
C LEU A 365 -3.75 3.80 24.87
N ASP A 366 -2.55 3.53 24.38
CA ASP A 366 -2.17 2.29 23.70
C ASP A 366 -0.98 1.67 24.41
N GLY A 367 -0.90 0.35 24.42
CA GLY A 367 0.28 -0.33 24.91
C GLY A 367 0.37 -1.77 24.42
N TYR A 368 1.62 -2.27 24.32
CA TYR A 368 1.89 -3.67 24.06
C TYR A 368 3.19 -4.14 24.70
N VAL A 369 3.26 -5.45 24.93
CA VAL A 369 4.48 -6.17 25.30
C VAL A 369 4.66 -7.32 24.31
N ALA A 370 5.87 -7.48 23.79
CA ALA A 370 6.30 -8.57 22.92
C ALA A 370 7.42 -9.35 23.60
N HIS A 371 7.28 -10.67 23.69
CA HIS A 371 8.25 -11.57 24.27
C HIS A 371 8.69 -12.62 23.27
N PHE A 372 10.01 -12.73 23.06
CA PHE A 372 10.65 -13.70 22.18
C PHE A 372 11.12 -14.92 22.99
N ASN A 373 10.93 -16.13 22.47
CA ASN A 373 11.43 -17.36 23.09
C ASN A 373 12.94 -17.45 23.11
N SER A 374 13.64 -16.78 22.15
CA SER A 374 15.09 -16.75 22.02
C SER A 374 15.61 -15.30 22.10
N VAL A 375 16.89 -15.14 22.43
CA VAL A 375 17.51 -13.80 22.51
C VAL A 375 17.70 -13.22 21.12
N VAL A 376 17.08 -12.08 20.82
CA VAL A 376 17.37 -11.32 19.61
C VAL A 376 18.61 -10.46 19.84
N TRP A 377 19.69 -10.74 19.11
CA TRP A 377 20.96 -10.04 19.31
C TRP A 377 21.70 -9.83 17.98
N PRO A 378 21.30 -8.83 17.18
CA PRO A 378 21.95 -8.52 15.92
C PRO A 378 23.42 -8.14 16.12
N LYS A 379 24.29 -8.55 15.17
CA LYS A 379 25.70 -8.16 15.16
C LYS A 379 25.80 -6.62 15.17
N VAL A 380 26.59 -6.09 16.09
CA VAL A 380 26.72 -4.64 16.26
C VAL A 380 27.44 -4.04 15.04
N GLN A 381 26.81 -3.05 14.46
CA GLN A 381 27.33 -2.20 13.41
C GLN A 381 27.11 -0.73 13.81
N ILE A 382 27.80 0.20 13.17
CA ILE A 382 27.71 1.63 13.49
C ILE A 382 26.24 2.12 13.39
N TYR A 383 25.50 1.68 12.37
CA TYR A 383 24.11 2.09 12.08
C TYR A 383 23.06 1.41 12.95
N ASN A 384 23.37 0.24 13.54
CA ASN A 384 22.39 -0.54 14.31
C ASN A 384 22.72 -0.62 15.80
N ARG A 385 23.64 0.21 16.32
CA ARG A 385 24.06 0.19 17.73
C ARG A 385 22.91 0.33 18.73
N HIS A 386 21.84 0.99 18.32
CA HIS A 386 20.63 1.24 19.13
C HIS A 386 19.44 0.35 18.75
N TYR A 387 19.63 -0.68 17.92
CA TYR A 387 18.58 -1.64 17.62
C TYR A 387 18.24 -2.49 18.84
N PHE A 388 17.01 -3.01 18.86
CA PHE A 388 16.57 -3.90 19.91
C PHE A 388 17.52 -5.08 20.13
N ARG A 389 17.85 -5.35 21.40
CA ARG A 389 18.59 -6.51 21.85
C ARG A 389 17.96 -7.01 23.13
N GLY A 390 17.58 -8.28 23.18
CA GLY A 390 16.93 -8.88 24.32
C GLY A 390 15.84 -9.87 23.95
N ARG A 391 15.01 -10.21 24.93
CA ARG A 391 13.85 -11.10 24.76
C ARG A 391 12.52 -10.37 24.86
N THR A 392 12.47 -9.24 25.53
CA THR A 392 11.21 -8.54 25.78
C THR A 392 11.30 -7.09 25.35
N ALA A 393 10.34 -6.64 24.54
CA ALA A 393 10.14 -5.26 24.17
C ALA A 393 8.73 -4.83 24.55
N GLY A 394 8.55 -3.57 24.96
CA GLY A 394 7.24 -3.03 25.29
C GLY A 394 7.18 -1.55 25.04
N ASN A 395 5.99 -1.06 24.75
CA ASN A 395 5.73 0.35 24.47
C ASN A 395 4.38 0.77 25.03
N VAL A 396 4.29 2.04 25.43
CA VAL A 396 3.04 2.73 25.74
C VAL A 396 2.97 4.03 24.98
N ALA A 397 1.78 4.45 24.56
CA ALA A 397 1.57 5.72 23.89
C ALA A 397 0.27 6.38 24.31
N ALA A 398 0.29 7.70 24.33
CA ALA A 398 -0.89 8.54 24.43
C ALA A 398 -1.11 9.24 23.08
N ASN A 399 -2.34 9.24 22.61
CA ASN A 399 -2.70 9.89 21.34
C ASN A 399 -3.95 10.75 21.50
N TYR A 400 -4.09 11.74 20.65
CA TYR A 400 -5.23 12.65 20.68
C TYR A 400 -5.54 13.19 19.29
N TYR A 401 -6.79 13.63 19.11
CA TYR A 401 -7.18 14.48 18.01
C TYR A 401 -8.19 15.55 18.47
N VAL A 402 -8.14 16.69 17.80
CA VAL A 402 -9.12 17.75 17.89
C VAL A 402 -9.45 18.20 16.47
N SER A 403 -10.73 18.11 16.10
CA SER A 403 -11.22 18.48 14.77
C SER A 403 -12.22 19.62 14.88
N GLN A 404 -11.89 20.77 14.31
CA GLN A 404 -12.71 21.93 14.22
C GLN A 404 -12.99 22.28 12.75
N ARG A 405 -13.97 23.11 12.48
CA ARG A 405 -14.36 23.47 11.12
C ARG A 405 -13.20 24.00 10.26
N ARG A 406 -12.24 24.73 10.85
CA ARG A 406 -11.14 25.38 10.13
C ARG A 406 -9.78 24.74 10.38
N TRP A 407 -9.60 24.05 11.47
CA TRP A 407 -8.32 23.46 11.82
C TRP A 407 -8.48 22.10 12.49
N ASN A 408 -7.52 21.27 12.30
CA ASN A 408 -7.43 19.95 12.90
C ASN A 408 -6.05 19.78 13.50
N CYS A 409 -6.00 19.22 14.71
CA CYS A 409 -4.77 18.89 15.40
C CYS A 409 -4.81 17.43 15.84
N GLN A 410 -3.72 16.72 15.66
CA GLN A 410 -3.58 15.34 16.10
C GLN A 410 -2.14 15.00 16.46
N GLY A 411 -1.94 14.07 17.37
CA GLY A 411 -0.59 13.65 17.75
C GLY A 411 -0.54 12.40 18.59
N ASP A 412 0.67 11.83 18.60
CA ASP A 412 1.10 10.70 19.42
C ASP A 412 2.34 11.08 20.22
N ILE A 413 2.41 10.56 21.45
CA ILE A 413 3.62 10.52 22.29
C ILE A 413 3.78 9.09 22.79
N ALA A 414 4.91 8.47 22.54
CA ALA A 414 5.19 7.09 22.88
C ALA A 414 6.49 6.95 23.70
N PHE A 415 6.49 5.98 24.61
CA PHE A 415 7.64 5.58 25.41
C PHE A 415 7.92 4.10 25.20
N ASP A 416 9.18 3.72 25.08
CA ASP A 416 9.59 2.32 25.17
C ASP A 416 9.83 1.88 26.63
N ALA A 417 10.07 0.60 26.85
CA ALA A 417 10.30 0.03 28.18
C ALA A 417 11.53 0.61 28.90
N ASN A 418 12.43 1.30 28.21
CA ASN A 418 13.59 1.98 28.77
C ASN A 418 13.38 3.49 28.96
N GLY A 419 12.18 4.01 28.70
CA GLY A 419 11.83 5.42 28.83
C GLY A 419 12.27 6.31 27.67
N HIS A 420 12.74 5.75 26.55
CA HIS A 420 13.05 6.56 25.38
C HIS A 420 11.76 7.01 24.71
N ILE A 421 11.77 8.24 24.16
CA ILE A 421 10.57 8.90 23.64
C ILE A 421 10.55 8.93 22.11
N ALA A 422 9.37 8.78 21.54
CA ALA A 422 9.03 9.15 20.18
C ALA A 422 7.76 10.00 20.17
N THR A 423 7.71 11.05 19.37
CA THR A 423 6.54 11.91 19.23
C THR A 423 6.34 12.38 17.81
N GLN A 424 5.09 12.53 17.41
CA GLN A 424 4.68 13.23 16.20
C GLN A 424 3.44 14.07 16.46
N GLN A 425 3.45 15.31 15.95
CA GLN A 425 2.39 16.29 16.16
C GLN A 425 2.02 16.92 14.82
N SER A 426 0.75 16.95 14.47
CA SER A 426 0.26 17.44 13.19
C SER A 426 -0.81 18.51 13.39
N LEU A 427 -0.76 19.53 12.58
CA LEU A 427 -1.76 20.59 12.49
C LEU A 427 -2.16 20.75 11.03
N SER A 428 -3.43 20.82 10.72
CA SER A 428 -3.93 21.21 9.40
C SER A 428 -4.94 22.32 9.49
N TRP A 429 -4.92 23.24 8.52
CA TRP A 429 -5.74 24.42 8.47
C TRP A 429 -6.46 24.52 7.12
N ASN A 430 -7.80 24.55 7.17
CA ASN A 430 -8.66 24.76 6.02
C ASN A 430 -8.97 26.27 5.86
N VAL A 431 -8.33 26.91 4.89
CA VAL A 431 -8.58 28.32 4.53
C VAL A 431 -9.73 28.34 3.51
N GLY A 432 -10.95 28.44 4.02
CA GLY A 432 -12.16 28.29 3.21
C GLY A 432 -12.35 26.85 2.71
N THR A 433 -12.89 26.72 1.49
CA THR A 433 -13.17 25.42 0.84
C THR A 433 -12.11 25.02 -0.19
N LYS A 434 -11.15 25.91 -0.48
CA LYS A 434 -10.23 25.76 -1.60
C LYS A 434 -8.78 25.46 -1.19
N LEU A 435 -8.37 25.85 0.00
CA LEU A 435 -6.98 25.73 0.43
C LEU A 435 -6.89 24.99 1.77
N ASN A 436 -6.09 23.93 1.77
CA ASN A 436 -5.67 23.22 2.99
C ASN A 436 -4.16 23.32 3.12
N ILE A 437 -3.68 23.69 4.30
CA ILE A 437 -2.27 23.76 4.67
C ILE A 437 -2.07 22.83 5.88
N GLY A 438 -1.03 22.00 5.85
CA GLY A 438 -0.70 21.10 6.95
C GLY A 438 0.76 21.24 7.36
N ALA A 439 1.04 20.99 8.63
CA ALA A 439 2.39 20.87 9.18
C ALA A 439 2.45 19.70 10.16
N GLN A 440 3.53 18.93 10.12
CA GLN A 440 3.79 17.85 11.08
C GLN A 440 5.24 17.94 11.56
N TYR A 441 5.39 17.99 12.87
CA TYR A 441 6.66 17.80 13.53
C TYR A 441 6.78 16.37 14.02
N ARG A 442 7.96 15.76 13.85
CA ARG A 442 8.27 14.42 14.38
C ARG A 442 9.66 14.40 15.02
N GLN A 443 9.75 13.69 16.14
CA GLN A 443 11.01 13.47 16.86
C GLN A 443 11.02 12.05 17.41
N PHE A 444 11.88 11.20 16.87
CA PHE A 444 12.06 9.82 17.28
C PHE A 444 13.47 9.66 17.83
N SER A 445 13.58 9.34 19.13
CA SER A 445 14.86 9.11 19.78
C SER A 445 15.65 8.03 19.04
N PRO A 446 16.98 8.13 18.89
CA PRO A 446 17.81 7.07 18.31
C PRO A 446 17.70 5.73 19.03
N ARG A 447 17.41 5.76 20.34
CA ARG A 447 17.29 4.58 21.20
C ARG A 447 15.86 4.06 21.33
N PHE A 448 14.86 4.78 20.82
CA PHE A 448 13.48 4.34 20.87
C PHE A 448 13.31 3.02 20.09
N VAL A 449 12.67 2.04 20.70
CA VAL A 449 12.42 0.74 20.12
C VAL A 449 10.91 0.55 19.94
N SER A 450 10.44 0.50 18.70
CA SER A 450 9.11 0.05 18.35
C SER A 450 9.22 -1.07 17.31
N LEU A 451 8.62 -2.23 17.61
CA LEU A 451 8.67 -3.40 16.71
C LEU A 451 7.66 -3.31 15.57
N TYR A 452 6.54 -2.62 15.78
CA TYR A 452 5.39 -2.62 14.87
C TYR A 452 5.01 -1.21 14.41
N GLY A 453 5.80 -0.20 14.78
CA GLY A 453 5.53 1.20 14.42
C GLY A 453 5.70 1.48 12.92
N LYS A 454 4.76 2.20 12.32
CA LYS A 454 4.73 2.64 10.92
C LYS A 454 4.22 4.08 10.84
N ALA A 455 5.00 5.02 11.35
CA ALA A 455 4.72 6.46 11.30
C ALA A 455 5.12 7.08 9.95
N ILE A 456 4.77 8.35 9.70
CA ILE A 456 5.37 9.12 8.60
C ILE A 456 6.84 9.33 8.93
N GLN A 457 7.72 8.72 8.19
CA GLN A 457 9.16 8.70 8.45
C GLN A 457 9.98 8.61 7.17
N GLN A 458 11.27 8.88 7.29
CA GLN A 458 12.27 8.74 6.23
C GLN A 458 13.24 7.58 6.49
N ASN A 459 13.25 7.08 7.74
CA ASN A 459 14.00 5.90 8.14
C ASN A 459 13.13 4.66 7.99
N THR A 460 13.71 3.47 7.96
CA THR A 460 12.98 2.18 7.91
C THR A 460 12.29 1.81 9.23
N ARG A 461 12.61 2.51 10.32
CA ARG A 461 12.06 2.29 11.66
C ARG A 461 11.63 3.61 12.29
N VAL A 462 10.66 3.56 13.19
CA VAL A 462 10.25 4.69 14.03
C VAL A 462 11.33 4.92 15.10
N ALA A 463 12.49 5.38 14.68
CA ALA A 463 13.63 5.72 15.53
C ALA A 463 14.63 6.58 14.76
N ASN A 464 15.49 7.31 15.50
CA ASN A 464 16.63 8.05 14.96
C ASN A 464 16.26 9.05 13.86
N GLU A 465 15.18 9.83 14.07
CA GLU A 465 14.74 10.81 13.09
C GLU A 465 14.12 12.03 13.76
N GLN A 466 14.42 13.19 13.20
CA GLN A 466 13.72 14.44 13.49
C GLN A 466 13.35 15.07 12.16
N GLY A 467 12.11 15.58 12.04
CA GLY A 467 11.66 16.13 10.78
C GLY A 467 10.47 17.07 10.93
N LEU A 468 10.33 17.92 9.91
CA LEU A 468 9.20 18.82 9.71
C LEU A 468 8.65 18.60 8.30
N LEU A 469 7.42 18.17 8.21
CA LEU A 469 6.68 18.02 6.96
C LEU A 469 5.66 19.15 6.85
N ALA A 470 5.71 19.90 5.76
CA ALA A 470 4.70 20.88 5.38
C ALA A 470 3.95 20.38 4.14
N THR A 471 2.64 20.55 4.10
CA THR A 471 1.79 20.15 2.97
C THR A 471 0.87 21.27 2.54
N VAL A 472 0.54 21.31 1.25
CA VAL A 472 -0.42 22.24 0.68
C VAL A 472 -1.28 21.53 -0.33
N ARG A 473 -2.60 21.80 -0.28
CA ARG A 473 -3.57 21.37 -1.29
C ARG A 473 -4.45 22.56 -1.64
N TYR A 474 -4.45 22.95 -2.90
CA TYR A 474 -5.18 24.12 -3.39
C TYR A 474 -6.06 23.76 -4.58
N LEU A 475 -7.34 24.12 -4.51
CA LEU A 475 -8.36 23.89 -5.53
C LEU A 475 -8.80 25.26 -6.12
N PRO A 476 -7.98 25.88 -7.00
CA PRO A 476 -8.35 27.17 -7.58
C PRO A 476 -9.67 27.11 -8.35
N GLN A 477 -9.90 25.98 -9.02
CA GLN A 477 -11.12 25.67 -9.76
C GLN A 477 -11.64 24.28 -9.39
N LYS A 478 -12.92 24.00 -9.69
CA LYS A 478 -13.58 22.71 -9.36
C LYS A 478 -12.86 21.47 -9.92
N LYS A 479 -12.17 21.63 -11.03
CA LYS A 479 -11.50 20.55 -11.78
C LYS A 479 -9.99 20.73 -11.88
N LEU A 480 -9.39 21.58 -11.07
CA LEU A 480 -7.95 21.80 -10.98
C LEU A 480 -7.52 21.66 -9.52
N GLU A 481 -6.60 20.74 -9.26
CA GLU A 481 -5.95 20.53 -7.98
C GLU A 481 -4.45 20.82 -8.12
N LEU A 482 -3.94 21.67 -7.24
CA LEU A 482 -2.52 21.88 -7.04
C LEU A 482 -2.19 21.33 -5.66
N SER A 483 -1.21 20.42 -5.56
CA SER A 483 -0.81 19.84 -4.29
C SER A 483 0.71 19.74 -4.21
N GLY A 484 1.22 19.82 -2.98
CA GLY A 484 2.65 19.71 -2.76
C GLY A 484 3.00 19.47 -1.30
N TYR A 485 4.24 19.04 -1.09
CA TYR A 485 4.82 18.92 0.24
C TYR A 485 6.30 19.26 0.24
N LEU A 486 6.79 19.61 1.43
CA LEU A 486 8.19 19.76 1.72
C LEU A 486 8.49 19.07 3.05
N ASP A 487 9.38 18.10 3.05
CA ASP A 487 9.82 17.32 4.20
C ASP A 487 11.30 17.56 4.46
N VAL A 488 11.64 18.21 5.57
CA VAL A 488 13.01 18.47 6.00
C VAL A 488 13.30 17.60 7.20
N PHE A 489 14.39 16.84 7.16
CA PHE A 489 14.67 15.85 8.20
C PHE A 489 16.17 15.71 8.47
N ARG A 490 16.48 15.17 9.65
CA ARG A 490 17.82 14.74 10.03
C ARG A 490 17.81 13.43 10.81
N PHE A 491 18.89 12.70 10.70
CA PHE A 491 19.16 11.48 11.47
C PHE A 491 20.24 11.78 12.51
N PRO A 492 19.91 11.90 13.81
CA PRO A 492 20.88 12.20 14.87
C PRO A 492 22.06 11.24 14.93
N CYS A 493 21.82 9.94 14.66
CA CYS A 493 22.82 8.89 14.65
C CYS A 493 23.00 8.30 13.24
N PRO A 494 24.10 7.56 12.97
CA PRO A 494 24.33 6.91 11.69
C PRO A 494 23.17 6.02 11.27
N THR A 495 22.95 5.93 9.94
CA THR A 495 21.99 5.06 9.29
C THR A 495 22.72 4.08 8.38
N PHE A 496 22.03 3.11 7.80
CA PHE A 496 22.62 2.18 6.83
C PHE A 496 23.28 2.91 5.65
N ASN A 497 22.64 3.97 5.14
CA ASN A 497 23.13 4.73 4.00
C ASN A 497 24.12 5.85 4.39
N SER A 498 24.16 6.27 5.65
CA SER A 498 25.05 7.33 6.13
C SER A 498 25.73 6.97 7.45
N ARG A 499 27.03 6.78 7.42
CA ARG A 499 27.87 6.48 8.61
C ARG A 499 28.13 7.70 9.50
N PHE A 500 27.59 8.85 9.17
CA PHE A 500 27.81 10.10 9.88
C PHE A 500 26.65 10.46 10.80
N ASP A 501 26.95 11.00 11.96
CA ASP A 501 25.97 11.62 12.85
C ASP A 501 25.39 12.89 12.19
N ASN A 502 24.13 13.20 12.54
CA ASN A 502 23.39 14.36 12.05
C ASN A 502 23.30 14.43 10.51
N ALA A 503 23.17 13.28 9.84
CA ALA A 503 22.92 13.28 8.41
C ALA A 503 21.58 13.94 8.10
N LYS A 504 21.57 14.87 7.12
CA LYS A 504 20.41 15.69 6.77
C LYS A 504 19.82 15.28 5.43
N GLY A 505 18.53 15.56 5.26
CA GLY A 505 17.88 15.42 3.97
C GLY A 505 16.69 16.37 3.82
N ILE A 506 16.29 16.52 2.56
CA ILE A 506 15.10 17.28 2.14
C ILE A 506 14.42 16.51 1.03
N GLU A 507 13.11 16.47 1.09
CA GLU A 507 12.26 15.87 0.05
C GLU A 507 11.11 16.81 -0.23
N GLY A 508 10.78 17.01 -1.50
CA GLY A 508 9.66 17.86 -1.89
C GLY A 508 8.98 17.36 -3.15
N MET A 509 7.70 17.70 -3.29
CA MET A 509 6.90 17.39 -4.46
C MET A 509 5.92 18.51 -4.74
N LEU A 510 5.73 18.79 -6.03
CA LEU A 510 4.67 19.65 -6.55
C LEU A 510 3.92 18.88 -7.62
N GLN A 511 2.59 18.90 -7.55
CA GLN A 511 1.72 18.23 -8.51
C GLN A 511 0.58 19.15 -8.95
N SER A 512 0.29 19.14 -10.24
CA SER A 512 -0.92 19.70 -10.82
C SER A 512 -1.74 18.57 -11.42
N LEU A 513 -3.03 18.54 -11.13
CA LEU A 513 -3.99 17.59 -11.69
C LEU A 513 -5.18 18.39 -12.24
N ALA A 514 -5.40 18.32 -13.54
CA ALA A 514 -6.43 19.07 -14.23
C ALA A 514 -7.36 18.14 -15.02
N GLN A 515 -8.66 18.29 -14.81
CA GLN A 515 -9.68 17.63 -15.64
C GLN A 515 -10.21 18.62 -16.67
N ILE A 516 -9.90 18.38 -17.95
CA ILE A 516 -10.28 19.21 -19.07
C ILE A 516 -11.49 18.57 -19.77
N GLY A 517 -12.63 19.26 -19.73
CA GLY A 517 -13.88 18.70 -20.25
C GLY A 517 -14.31 17.42 -19.52
N ALA A 518 -14.99 16.52 -20.21
CA ALA A 518 -15.47 15.25 -19.69
C ALA A 518 -14.46 14.10 -19.83
N GLY A 519 -13.60 14.16 -20.86
CA GLY A 519 -12.76 13.04 -21.26
C GLY A 519 -11.27 13.18 -21.00
N TRP A 520 -10.74 14.36 -20.74
CA TRP A 520 -9.30 14.58 -20.62
C TRP A 520 -8.85 14.93 -19.22
N GLN A 521 -7.81 14.22 -18.73
CA GLN A 521 -7.13 14.51 -17.47
C GLN A 521 -5.63 14.70 -17.77
N LEU A 522 -5.08 15.79 -17.29
CA LEU A 522 -3.66 16.11 -17.37
C LEU A 522 -3.07 16.11 -15.98
N MET A 523 -1.88 15.54 -15.83
CA MET A 523 -1.08 15.58 -14.62
C MET A 523 0.35 15.99 -14.92
N ALA A 524 0.86 16.94 -14.16
CA ALA A 524 2.28 17.28 -14.13
C ALA A 524 2.77 17.17 -12.70
N ARG A 525 3.93 16.52 -12.49
CA ARG A 525 4.54 16.30 -11.17
C ARG A 525 6.03 16.53 -11.25
N TYR A 526 6.54 17.23 -10.26
CA TYR A 526 7.97 17.36 -10.01
C TYR A 526 8.28 16.92 -8.59
N GLN A 527 9.33 16.14 -8.42
CA GLN A 527 9.82 15.67 -7.13
C GLN A 527 11.31 15.95 -7.02
N ILE A 528 11.73 16.36 -5.83
CA ILE A 528 13.14 16.53 -5.45
C ILE A 528 13.41 15.81 -4.15
N ARG A 529 14.52 15.08 -4.08
CA ARG A 529 14.99 14.42 -2.84
C ARG A 529 16.49 14.59 -2.76
N SER A 530 16.96 15.18 -1.67
CA SER A 530 18.38 15.29 -1.37
C SER A 530 18.65 14.62 -0.02
N LYS A 531 19.57 13.68 0.02
CA LYS A 531 20.00 12.99 1.26
C LYS A 531 21.51 12.98 1.36
N GLN A 532 22.03 13.17 2.58
CA GLN A 532 23.43 12.89 2.88
C GLN A 532 23.66 11.39 2.98
N GLN A 533 24.63 10.90 2.24
CA GLN A 533 25.03 9.49 2.18
C GLN A 533 26.55 9.35 2.42
N THR A 534 26.97 8.13 2.59
CA THR A 534 28.39 7.78 2.67
C THR A 534 28.95 7.54 1.27
N TYR A 535 30.03 8.20 0.95
CA TYR A 535 30.87 7.94 -0.21
C TYR A 535 32.17 7.30 0.23
N ASN A 536 32.47 6.11 -0.28
CA ASN A 536 33.72 5.40 -0.01
C ASN A 536 34.69 5.68 -1.15
N TYR A 537 35.81 6.37 -0.86
CA TYR A 537 36.88 6.62 -1.80
C TYR A 537 38.16 6.03 -1.27
N LYS A 538 38.64 4.94 -1.92
CA LYS A 538 39.75 4.13 -1.41
C LYS A 538 39.49 3.71 0.04
N SER A 539 40.36 4.11 0.99
CA SER A 539 40.21 3.87 2.44
C SER A 539 39.44 4.98 3.17
N LEU A 540 39.05 6.07 2.49
CA LEU A 540 38.41 7.23 3.10
C LEU A 540 36.89 7.07 3.04
N VAL A 541 36.25 7.44 4.15
CA VAL A 541 34.79 7.52 4.29
C VAL A 541 34.39 8.99 4.32
N LEU A 542 33.71 9.47 3.28
CA LEU A 542 33.37 10.87 3.08
C LEU A 542 31.87 11.07 3.06
N LYS A 543 31.41 12.29 3.45
CA LYS A 543 30.02 12.72 3.27
C LYS A 543 29.78 13.12 1.83
N GLU A 544 28.65 12.70 1.29
CA GLU A 544 28.19 13.06 -0.05
C GLU A 544 26.72 13.47 -0.01
N TYR A 545 26.35 14.52 -0.75
CA TYR A 545 24.97 14.81 -1.07
C TYR A 545 24.58 14.11 -2.36
N VAL A 546 23.52 13.32 -2.29
CA VAL A 546 22.88 12.72 -3.46
C VAL A 546 21.54 13.41 -3.65
N MET A 547 21.39 14.11 -4.77
CA MET A 547 20.19 14.85 -5.13
C MET A 547 19.52 14.17 -6.31
N ARG A 548 18.24 13.79 -6.15
CA ARG A 548 17.44 13.14 -7.17
C ARG A 548 16.28 14.05 -7.56
N HIS A 549 16.16 14.32 -8.85
CA HIS A 549 15.03 15.03 -9.47
C HIS A 549 14.22 14.05 -10.28
N LYS A 550 12.89 14.13 -10.18
CA LYS A 550 11.97 13.36 -11.03
C LYS A 550 10.91 14.29 -11.59
N ILE A 551 10.63 14.14 -12.87
CA ILE A 551 9.56 14.84 -13.58
C ILE A 551 8.64 13.80 -14.19
N ARG A 552 7.34 14.00 -14.05
CA ARG A 552 6.31 13.18 -14.70
C ARG A 552 5.28 14.07 -15.37
N LEU A 553 4.98 13.78 -16.63
CA LEU A 553 3.88 14.35 -17.37
C LEU A 553 2.98 13.22 -17.84
N SER A 554 1.69 13.30 -17.57
CA SER A 554 0.73 12.27 -17.96
C SER A 554 -0.52 12.92 -18.55
N SER A 555 -1.00 12.35 -19.64
CA SER A 555 -2.26 12.69 -20.30
C SER A 555 -3.11 11.43 -20.40
N LEU A 556 -4.30 11.48 -19.82
CA LEU A 556 -5.29 10.41 -19.88
C LEU A 556 -6.50 10.89 -20.68
N PHE A 557 -6.85 10.15 -21.71
CA PHE A 557 -8.07 10.37 -22.49
C PHE A 557 -9.05 9.22 -22.26
N LYS A 558 -10.30 9.57 -21.92
CA LYS A 558 -11.40 8.63 -21.70
C LYS A 558 -12.35 8.64 -22.89
N ALA A 559 -12.62 7.47 -23.44
CA ALA A 559 -13.64 7.23 -24.45
C ALA A 559 -14.78 6.35 -23.89
N THR A 560 -15.83 6.17 -24.66
CA THR A 560 -17.02 5.40 -24.26
C THR A 560 -16.70 3.94 -23.91
N ARG A 561 -15.77 3.33 -24.65
CA ARG A 561 -15.40 1.91 -24.51
C ARG A 561 -14.03 1.66 -23.91
N GLY A 562 -13.31 2.70 -23.49
CA GLY A 562 -11.97 2.53 -22.95
C GLY A 562 -11.29 3.84 -22.61
N ASP A 563 -10.03 3.76 -22.27
CA ASP A 563 -9.16 4.89 -21.97
C ASP A 563 -7.77 4.66 -22.56
N VAL A 564 -7.07 5.75 -22.84
CA VAL A 564 -5.67 5.76 -23.26
C VAL A 564 -4.92 6.78 -22.41
N ALA A 565 -3.81 6.36 -21.81
CA ALA A 565 -2.91 7.24 -21.08
C ALA A 565 -1.53 7.22 -21.71
N VAL A 566 -0.97 8.39 -21.93
CA VAL A 566 0.41 8.60 -22.37
C VAL A 566 1.17 9.28 -21.23
N GLN A 567 2.37 8.80 -20.95
CA GLN A 567 3.16 9.27 -19.81
C GLN A 567 4.62 9.41 -20.20
N LEU A 568 5.23 10.48 -19.73
CA LEU A 568 6.66 10.77 -19.83
C LEU A 568 7.23 10.92 -18.44
N ASP A 569 8.27 10.18 -18.18
CA ASP A 569 9.04 10.22 -16.93
C ASP A 569 10.48 10.59 -17.22
N ALA A 570 11.06 11.46 -16.40
CA ALA A 570 12.48 11.76 -16.41
C ALA A 570 13.02 11.74 -14.99
N ALA A 571 14.22 11.19 -14.81
CA ALA A 571 14.95 11.22 -13.55
C ALA A 571 16.37 11.74 -13.79
N TYR A 572 16.87 12.53 -12.84
CA TYR A 572 18.24 12.99 -12.80
C TYR A 572 18.75 12.87 -11.38
N THR A 573 19.80 12.09 -11.20
CA THR A 573 20.48 11.93 -9.90
C THR A 573 21.86 12.55 -9.98
N ALA A 574 22.05 13.64 -9.24
CA ALA A 574 23.34 14.31 -9.09
C ALA A 574 24.01 13.82 -7.82
N LYS A 575 25.27 13.40 -7.93
CA LYS A 575 26.12 13.04 -6.80
C LYS A 575 27.22 14.09 -6.68
N GLN A 576 27.48 14.56 -5.48
CA GLN A 576 28.51 15.59 -5.23
C GLN A 576 29.93 15.09 -5.59
N ARG A 577 30.19 13.78 -5.41
CA ARG A 577 31.51 13.16 -5.59
C ARG A 577 31.51 12.01 -6.59
N GLY A 578 30.36 11.56 -7.03
CA GLY A 578 30.20 10.48 -7.99
C GLY A 578 29.74 10.96 -9.35
N THR A 579 29.54 10.03 -10.27
CA THR A 579 28.96 10.31 -11.59
C THR A 579 27.46 10.56 -11.45
N SER A 580 26.94 11.57 -12.14
CA SER A 580 25.50 11.79 -12.26
C SER A 580 24.87 10.73 -13.13
N SER A 581 23.60 10.41 -12.85
CA SER A 581 22.82 9.40 -13.58
C SER A 581 21.54 10.05 -14.12
N LYS A 582 21.17 9.69 -15.36
CA LYS A 582 20.00 10.23 -16.06
C LYS A 582 19.10 9.08 -16.51
N GLY A 583 17.80 9.32 -16.50
CA GLY A 583 16.83 8.37 -17.00
C GLY A 583 15.65 9.08 -17.66
N ILE A 584 15.15 8.51 -18.73
CA ILE A 584 13.92 8.93 -19.40
C ILE A 584 13.12 7.70 -19.81
N MET A 585 11.80 7.79 -19.70
CA MET A 585 10.87 6.76 -20.13
C MET A 585 9.65 7.39 -20.78
N ALA A 586 9.25 6.85 -21.92
CA ALA A 586 7.95 7.12 -22.53
C ALA A 586 7.10 5.86 -22.43
N SER A 587 5.87 5.99 -21.98
CA SER A 587 4.95 4.86 -21.87
C SER A 587 3.55 5.22 -22.35
N CYS A 588 2.85 4.22 -22.88
CA CYS A 588 1.46 4.30 -23.29
C CYS A 588 0.72 3.12 -22.66
N ARG A 589 -0.44 3.40 -22.10
CA ARG A 589 -1.37 2.40 -21.56
C ARG A 589 -2.74 2.63 -22.18
N GLY A 590 -3.41 1.54 -22.53
CA GLY A 590 -4.77 1.58 -23.00
C GLY A 590 -5.63 0.50 -22.37
N SER A 591 -6.92 0.79 -22.19
CA SER A 591 -7.94 -0.19 -21.88
C SER A 591 -9.05 -0.14 -22.92
N TYR A 592 -9.60 -1.31 -23.27
CA TYR A 592 -10.69 -1.42 -24.23
C TYR A 592 -11.71 -2.46 -23.76
N LYS A 593 -12.96 -2.06 -23.65
CA LYS A 593 -14.10 -2.94 -23.38
C LYS A 593 -14.72 -3.38 -24.69
N ALA A 594 -14.31 -4.55 -25.18
CA ALA A 594 -14.86 -5.10 -26.44
C ALA A 594 -16.38 -5.31 -26.31
N ASN A 595 -16.83 -5.81 -25.15
CA ASN A 595 -18.24 -5.98 -24.79
C ASN A 595 -18.39 -5.97 -23.26
N LYS A 596 -19.59 -6.28 -22.74
CA LYS A 596 -19.86 -6.36 -21.29
C LYS A 596 -19.08 -7.47 -20.57
N ARG A 597 -18.51 -8.43 -21.32
CA ARG A 597 -17.82 -9.61 -20.76
C ARG A 597 -16.31 -9.58 -20.96
N VAL A 598 -15.81 -8.89 -21.95
CA VAL A 598 -14.38 -8.90 -22.34
C VAL A 598 -13.78 -7.51 -22.23
N THR A 599 -12.72 -7.42 -21.45
CA THR A 599 -11.90 -6.22 -21.30
C THR A 599 -10.45 -6.58 -21.62
N ALA A 600 -9.84 -5.85 -22.53
CA ALA A 600 -8.40 -5.93 -22.84
C ALA A 600 -7.69 -4.68 -22.33
N LYS A 601 -6.49 -4.85 -21.78
CA LYS A 601 -5.60 -3.77 -21.40
C LYS A 601 -4.23 -4.01 -21.99
N ALA A 602 -3.58 -2.96 -22.45
CA ALA A 602 -2.22 -3.02 -22.99
C ALA A 602 -1.36 -1.94 -22.34
N PHE A 603 -0.09 -2.23 -22.20
CA PHE A 603 0.93 -1.28 -21.79
C PHE A 603 2.17 -1.49 -22.66
N MET A 604 2.78 -0.39 -23.07
CA MET A 604 4.06 -0.38 -23.76
C MET A 604 4.88 0.78 -23.21
N GLY A 605 6.14 0.50 -22.92
CA GLY A 605 7.10 1.50 -22.44
C GLY A 605 8.48 1.29 -23.05
N ILE A 606 9.14 2.38 -23.36
CA ILE A 606 10.55 2.41 -23.76
C ILE A 606 11.31 3.27 -22.78
N PHE A 607 12.44 2.78 -22.28
CA PHE A 607 13.20 3.45 -21.23
C PHE A 607 14.70 3.44 -21.54
N PHE A 608 15.33 4.54 -21.16
CA PHE A 608 16.78 4.74 -21.27
C PHE A 608 17.24 5.37 -19.96
N THR A 609 17.93 4.60 -19.13
CA THR A 609 18.52 5.09 -17.89
C THR A 609 19.97 4.62 -17.81
N ASP A 610 20.84 5.46 -17.26
CA ASP A 610 22.26 5.15 -17.17
C ASP A 610 22.48 3.93 -16.22
N ASP A 611 21.80 3.92 -15.08
CA ASP A 611 21.90 2.89 -14.05
C ASP A 611 20.67 2.83 -13.13
N THR A 612 20.78 2.16 -11.98
CA THR A 612 19.72 2.06 -10.97
C THR A 612 19.47 3.35 -10.20
N ASP A 613 20.40 4.30 -10.17
CA ASP A 613 20.23 5.58 -9.47
C ASP A 613 19.19 6.47 -10.15
N SER A 614 19.02 6.32 -11.47
CA SER A 614 17.98 7.00 -12.27
C SER A 614 16.80 6.10 -12.63
N GLN A 615 16.61 4.98 -11.92
CA GLN A 615 15.48 4.07 -12.12
C GLN A 615 14.13 4.76 -12.04
N LEU A 616 13.24 4.41 -12.96
CA LEU A 616 11.89 4.95 -13.08
C LEU A 616 10.85 3.89 -12.73
N TYR A 617 9.82 4.28 -11.98
CA TYR A 617 8.74 3.38 -11.55
C TYR A 617 7.44 3.81 -12.22
N VAL A 618 6.76 2.87 -12.86
CA VAL A 618 5.54 3.13 -13.62
C VAL A 618 4.50 2.07 -13.32
N TYR A 619 3.23 2.50 -13.28
CA TYR A 619 2.08 1.61 -13.14
C TYR A 619 1.86 0.78 -14.40
N GLU A 620 1.72 -0.53 -14.25
CA GLU A 620 1.33 -1.47 -15.32
C GLU A 620 -0.02 -2.14 -15.00
N PRO A 621 -0.80 -2.51 -16.03
CA PRO A 621 -1.98 -3.37 -15.84
C PRO A 621 -1.59 -4.72 -15.23
N GLN A 622 -2.26 -5.08 -14.15
CA GLN A 622 -2.00 -6.33 -13.41
C GLN A 622 -3.27 -7.12 -13.19
N LEU A 623 -3.09 -8.42 -12.92
CA LEU A 623 -4.14 -9.28 -12.40
C LEU A 623 -4.64 -8.74 -11.05
N LEU A 624 -5.84 -9.12 -10.67
CA LEU A 624 -6.44 -8.68 -9.41
C LEU A 624 -5.56 -9.14 -8.24
N TYR A 625 -5.31 -8.24 -7.28
CA TYR A 625 -4.47 -8.47 -6.10
C TYR A 625 -2.99 -8.79 -6.39
N ALA A 626 -2.47 -8.38 -7.54
CA ALA A 626 -1.05 -8.46 -7.87
C ALA A 626 -0.39 -7.07 -7.81
N SER A 627 0.92 -7.05 -7.54
CA SER A 627 1.73 -5.82 -7.59
C SER A 627 1.74 -5.20 -8.98
N SER A 628 1.72 -3.89 -9.06
CA SER A 628 1.57 -3.14 -10.31
C SER A 628 2.60 -2.04 -10.54
N PHE A 629 3.58 -1.86 -9.63
CA PHE A 629 4.66 -0.89 -9.82
C PHE A 629 5.98 -1.62 -10.05
N ASN A 630 6.47 -1.50 -11.27
CA ASN A 630 7.77 -2.04 -11.64
C ASN A 630 8.78 -0.93 -11.84
N GLY A 631 10.03 -1.20 -11.43
CA GLY A 631 11.15 -0.30 -11.63
C GLY A 631 11.92 -0.65 -12.91
N TYR A 632 12.25 0.37 -13.70
CA TYR A 632 12.97 0.26 -14.98
C TYR A 632 14.31 0.95 -14.88
N ALA A 633 15.38 0.18 -15.05
CA ALA A 633 16.75 0.66 -15.11
C ALA A 633 17.43 0.15 -16.37
N TYR A 634 18.50 0.84 -16.83
CA TYR A 634 19.23 0.58 -18.08
C TYR A 634 18.42 0.94 -19.33
N HIS A 635 18.71 0.30 -20.49
CA HIS A 635 18.06 0.60 -21.75
C HIS A 635 17.19 -0.58 -22.19
N GLY A 636 15.93 -0.33 -22.47
CA GLY A 636 15.07 -1.41 -22.87
C GLY A 636 13.65 -0.99 -23.23
N MET A 637 12.84 -2.01 -23.51
CA MET A 637 11.41 -1.86 -23.76
C MET A 637 10.61 -2.88 -22.95
N ARG A 638 9.39 -2.50 -22.62
CA ARG A 638 8.43 -3.32 -21.87
C ARG A 638 7.11 -3.38 -22.59
N GLY A 639 6.54 -4.59 -22.70
CA GLY A 639 5.19 -4.82 -23.19
C GLY A 639 4.37 -5.64 -22.20
N VAL A 640 3.10 -5.30 -22.02
CA VAL A 640 2.12 -6.05 -21.23
C VAL A 640 0.81 -6.10 -21.95
N LEU A 641 0.20 -7.28 -22.01
CA LEU A 641 -1.15 -7.51 -22.49
C LEU A 641 -1.94 -8.24 -21.40
N LEU A 642 -3.10 -7.73 -21.04
CA LEU A 642 -4.01 -8.33 -20.07
C LEU A 642 -5.39 -8.44 -20.71
N CYS A 643 -5.92 -9.64 -20.78
CA CYS A 643 -7.28 -9.91 -21.20
C CYS A 643 -8.07 -10.49 -20.02
N SER A 644 -9.21 -9.91 -19.72
CA SER A 644 -10.14 -10.40 -18.68
C SER A 644 -11.47 -10.74 -19.34
N TRP A 645 -11.93 -11.98 -19.15
CA TRP A 645 -13.16 -12.49 -19.71
C TRP A 645 -14.10 -13.00 -18.63
N GLN A 646 -15.27 -12.39 -18.53
CA GLN A 646 -16.39 -12.89 -17.70
C GLN A 646 -17.08 -14.03 -18.42
N VAL A 647 -16.62 -15.25 -18.19
CA VAL A 647 -17.12 -16.47 -18.86
C VAL A 647 -18.59 -16.71 -18.49
N LEU A 648 -18.87 -16.69 -17.17
CA LEU A 648 -20.22 -16.76 -16.59
C LEU A 648 -20.41 -15.55 -15.66
N LYS A 649 -21.63 -15.29 -15.22
CA LYS A 649 -21.88 -14.23 -14.22
C LYS A 649 -21.07 -14.44 -12.93
N SER A 650 -20.77 -15.68 -12.60
CA SER A 650 -20.03 -16.11 -11.41
C SER A 650 -18.54 -16.39 -11.68
N VAL A 651 -18.10 -16.55 -12.93
CA VAL A 651 -16.74 -17.00 -13.27
C VAL A 651 -16.06 -16.00 -14.20
N ALA A 652 -14.90 -15.51 -13.78
CA ALA A 652 -14.02 -14.67 -14.59
C ALA A 652 -12.65 -15.34 -14.78
N LEU A 653 -12.14 -15.31 -15.99
CA LEU A 653 -10.79 -15.73 -16.36
C LEU A 653 -10.00 -14.52 -16.82
N SER A 654 -8.78 -14.39 -16.34
CA SER A 654 -7.86 -13.34 -16.77
C SER A 654 -6.51 -13.95 -17.16
N VAL A 655 -5.95 -13.46 -18.25
CA VAL A 655 -4.66 -13.89 -18.79
C VAL A 655 -3.80 -12.65 -18.98
N ARG A 656 -2.59 -12.65 -18.44
CA ARG A 656 -1.61 -11.58 -18.58
C ARG A 656 -0.34 -12.14 -19.18
N ALA A 657 0.08 -11.60 -20.32
CA ALA A 657 1.39 -11.83 -20.90
C ALA A 657 2.24 -10.58 -20.76
N SER A 658 3.49 -10.74 -20.42
CA SER A 658 4.40 -9.61 -20.27
C SER A 658 5.81 -9.95 -20.73
N SER A 659 6.48 -8.99 -21.34
CA SER A 659 7.83 -9.12 -21.88
C SER A 659 8.65 -7.88 -21.57
N ILE A 660 9.89 -8.03 -21.15
CA ILE A 660 10.89 -6.97 -21.10
C ILE A 660 12.11 -7.39 -21.91
N HIS A 661 12.63 -6.45 -22.69
CA HIS A 661 13.84 -6.61 -23.47
C HIS A 661 14.83 -5.51 -23.15
N TYR A 662 16.06 -5.88 -22.81
CA TYR A 662 17.15 -4.94 -22.59
C TYR A 662 18.05 -4.85 -23.82
N PHE A 663 18.33 -3.61 -24.28
CA PHE A 663 19.14 -3.37 -25.47
C PHE A 663 20.64 -3.42 -25.19
N ASN A 664 21.04 -3.15 -23.97
CA ASN A 664 22.45 -3.02 -23.56
C ASN A 664 22.89 -4.04 -22.50
N LYS A 665 22.12 -5.12 -22.34
CA LYS A 665 22.45 -6.20 -21.39
C LYS A 665 22.25 -7.57 -22.05
N SER A 666 23.18 -8.48 -21.80
CA SER A 666 23.10 -9.89 -22.19
C SER A 666 22.47 -10.76 -21.09
N SER A 667 22.33 -10.24 -19.88
CA SER A 667 21.77 -10.96 -18.73
C SER A 667 20.97 -10.04 -17.84
N ILE A 668 19.98 -10.59 -17.12
CA ILE A 668 19.07 -9.87 -16.24
C ILE A 668 19.23 -10.44 -14.83
N SER A 669 19.14 -9.56 -13.80
CA SER A 669 19.30 -9.91 -12.39
C SER A 669 20.71 -10.39 -12.04
N SER A 670 20.89 -11.06 -10.89
CA SER A 670 22.18 -11.54 -10.41
C SER A 670 22.03 -12.75 -9.48
N ARG A 671 23.12 -13.43 -9.19
CA ARG A 671 23.20 -14.61 -8.32
C ARG A 671 22.22 -15.70 -8.78
N LEU A 672 21.40 -16.27 -7.88
CA LEU A 672 20.42 -17.32 -8.19
C LEU A 672 19.30 -16.87 -9.13
N ASP A 673 18.95 -15.58 -9.09
CA ASP A 673 17.94 -15.00 -9.98
C ASP A 673 18.49 -14.58 -11.36
N LEU A 674 19.77 -14.88 -11.67
CA LEU A 674 20.40 -14.51 -12.94
C LEU A 674 19.72 -15.25 -14.10
N ILE A 675 19.26 -14.48 -15.07
CA ILE A 675 18.71 -14.94 -16.36
C ILE A 675 19.76 -14.66 -17.43
N SER A 676 20.30 -15.69 -18.10
CA SER A 676 21.29 -15.57 -19.16
C SER A 676 20.63 -15.19 -20.50
N SER A 677 19.88 -14.11 -20.50
CA SER A 677 19.16 -13.57 -21.66
C SER A 677 18.90 -12.08 -21.47
N SER A 678 18.82 -11.34 -22.60
CA SER A 678 18.33 -9.96 -22.62
C SER A 678 16.80 -9.85 -22.55
N TRP A 679 16.08 -10.98 -22.64
CA TRP A 679 14.63 -11.10 -22.59
C TRP A 679 14.17 -11.75 -21.28
N LYS A 680 13.09 -11.22 -20.72
CA LYS A 680 12.35 -11.85 -19.63
C LYS A 680 10.86 -11.81 -19.97
N ASN A 681 10.28 -13.00 -20.13
CA ASN A 681 8.87 -13.18 -20.53
C ASN A 681 8.13 -13.92 -19.41
N ASP A 682 6.95 -13.42 -19.05
CA ASP A 682 6.11 -14.00 -18.03
C ASP A 682 4.68 -14.17 -18.54
N LEU A 683 4.05 -15.29 -18.18
CA LEU A 683 2.63 -15.54 -18.37
C LEU A 683 1.98 -15.68 -16.99
N ALA A 684 0.84 -15.04 -16.79
CA ALA A 684 0.06 -15.20 -15.56
C ALA A 684 -1.41 -15.47 -15.89
N LEU A 685 -1.99 -16.43 -15.17
CA LEU A 685 -3.37 -16.87 -15.29
C LEU A 685 -4.09 -16.60 -13.98
N GLN A 686 -5.34 -16.16 -14.03
CA GLN A 686 -6.18 -15.98 -12.86
C GLN A 686 -7.60 -16.47 -13.16
N LEU A 687 -8.10 -17.32 -12.28
CA LEU A 687 -9.50 -17.73 -12.25
C LEU A 687 -10.14 -17.16 -10.98
N ARG A 688 -11.29 -16.53 -11.13
CA ARG A 688 -12.11 -16.02 -10.04
C ARG A 688 -13.51 -16.58 -10.15
N TRP A 689 -13.98 -17.19 -9.06
CA TRP A 689 -15.30 -17.78 -8.96
C TRP A 689 -16.07 -17.21 -7.77
N ILE A 690 -17.23 -16.65 -8.02
CA ILE A 690 -18.13 -16.04 -7.02
C ILE A 690 -19.41 -16.90 -6.97
N LEU A 691 -19.76 -17.37 -5.77
CA LEU A 691 -20.92 -18.22 -5.47
C LEU A 691 -21.92 -17.51 -4.57
#